data_e00fa1ea74430a23ea802912e4c3334c
#
_entry.id   e00fa1ea74430a23ea802912e4c3334c
#
_cell.length_a   1.000
_cell.length_b   1.000
_cell.length_c   1.000
_cell.angle_alpha   90.00
_cell.angle_beta   90.00
_cell.angle_gamma   90.00
#
_symmetry.space_group_name_H-M   'P 1'
#
loop_
_entity.id
_entity.type
_entity.pdbx_description
1 polymer ?
#
loop_
_entity_poly.entity_id
_entity_poly.type
_entity_poly.pdbx_seq_one_letter_code
_entity_poly.pdbx_strand_id
1 'polypeptide(L)'
;MNKNLYGLMNWPEIEGIVYAECDKPKELLGAHVTGKGLFIQIMRPDAVTVKLHIDGRKTAVNMEKVDESGFFAALVSSKKKLSYTYSVEKVNGEVTEYTDPYAFANVTKPEDYKAFLAGEEKNAAHIFGAHERTVNGVKGVLFTVWAPKALSVSVVGEFNKYDGRVHLMEKIEDTGVFELFIPGLAAGCGYMYEIKRQGKGTTRKLDPVSRQISSVPITASVVSDENMSDSYAWNDGLWMIKRKKEAGKKKPVTVYEVSLTDWLKEKSADELVDFVKQEGYTHVCFLPVAEYLNEEMNGYSTLGYFAVTHRTGGSDAFKKLVDDCHNAGIGVIMDWNGAYFGTEAKGLYDFDGADAYGYLKPSLEKHPEWDVVTFDYKKGAVRSFLLSSVLMWLNDYHIDGIRIDGVASMLYLDYGKQPGTWTPNMYGGNENLDAIEFLKTMNKCIAKRGDGCFTIAEESSGWFGVTAADNDDPLMFTYKQNNCWTKDFLEFMGTDPLFRKGEYDKLTYGMLYNYGEDFMLSLNHDDFREKAFVDMVSGSDEKAHLSDIRAALGFMYAHPGSKMFATGQDAGLEKFMSELNKFYAKNAALYELDNDPDGFMWLENSNPEETVIAMQRADSKGNKLVVAVNFTPVRRENYRLHVDVRGKYKEVFNSEWKKFGGDEKVNGQIIKSDNDGDDMEYIDITLPGLSFVIYNSEPYTQLELEEIAVLKRAAIAKQEAMRKAAEAEMLELAAAEEAKRAVEARKQAEKACMEALQAKEEAVRKAEEAARASEEIDIETKKKLEQLKKKMK
;
A
#
# COMPACT_ATOMS: atom_id res chain seq x y z
N MET A 1 35.46 44.77 -38.45
CA MET A 1 34.05 44.33 -38.59
C MET A 1 33.47 44.79 -39.94
N ASN A 2 32.86 43.87 -40.67
CA ASN A 2 32.24 44.15 -41.99
C ASN A 2 31.02 45.09 -41.83
N LYS A 3 30.97 46.26 -42.48
CA LYS A 3 29.88 47.25 -42.39
C LYS A 3 28.49 46.65 -42.72
N ASN A 4 28.43 45.71 -43.65
CA ASN A 4 27.19 45.01 -44.00
C ASN A 4 26.71 44.05 -42.95
N LEU A 5 27.61 43.36 -42.22
CA LEU A 5 27.31 42.47 -41.10
C LEU A 5 26.82 43.30 -39.91
N TYR A 6 27.53 44.38 -39.54
CA TYR A 6 27.15 45.28 -38.45
C TYR A 6 25.75 45.87 -38.59
N GLY A 7 25.35 46.24 -39.79
CA GLY A 7 24.03 46.77 -40.08
C GLY A 7 22.89 45.74 -40.10
N LEU A 8 23.18 44.47 -39.80
CA LEU A 8 22.19 43.39 -39.61
C LEU A 8 22.05 42.96 -38.12
N MET A 9 22.90 43.49 -37.24
CA MET A 9 22.89 43.17 -35.82
C MET A 9 21.66 43.76 -35.13
N ASN A 10 20.96 42.91 -34.39
CA ASN A 10 19.93 43.31 -33.46
C ASN A 10 20.52 43.25 -32.03
N TRP A 11 21.12 44.35 -31.58
CA TRP A 11 21.86 44.40 -30.35
C TRP A 11 21.03 44.08 -29.09
N PRO A 12 19.78 44.53 -28.95
CA PRO A 12 18.95 44.16 -27.82
C PRO A 12 18.70 42.64 -27.71
N GLU A 13 18.49 41.95 -28.84
CA GLU A 13 18.31 40.50 -28.86
C GLU A 13 19.61 39.74 -28.63
N ILE A 14 20.77 40.27 -29.17
CA ILE A 14 22.09 39.72 -28.89
C ILE A 14 22.40 39.80 -27.40
N GLU A 15 22.06 40.91 -26.74
CA GLU A 15 22.19 41.11 -25.31
C GLU A 15 21.36 40.09 -24.54
N GLY A 16 20.10 39.77 -24.98
CA GLY A 16 19.27 38.71 -24.46
C GLY A 16 19.93 37.31 -24.52
N ILE A 17 20.64 36.99 -25.61
CA ILE A 17 21.42 35.74 -25.71
C ILE A 17 22.62 35.75 -24.78
N VAL A 18 23.37 36.85 -24.72
CA VAL A 18 24.58 37.03 -23.90
C VAL A 18 24.26 36.86 -22.41
N TYR A 19 23.10 37.33 -21.97
CA TYR A 19 22.62 37.18 -20.58
C TYR A 19 21.76 35.93 -20.34
N ALA A 20 21.56 35.08 -21.34
CA ALA A 20 20.68 33.94 -21.32
C ALA A 20 19.23 34.29 -20.87
N GLU A 21 18.67 35.36 -21.43
CA GLU A 21 17.32 35.90 -21.15
C GLU A 21 16.38 35.82 -22.35
N CYS A 22 16.78 35.12 -23.42
CA CYS A 22 16.00 34.97 -24.65
C CYS A 22 15.18 33.67 -24.59
N ASP A 23 13.85 33.75 -24.80
CA ASP A 23 12.95 32.59 -24.90
C ASP A 23 12.65 32.17 -26.33
N LYS A 24 13.17 32.95 -27.33
CA LYS A 24 13.04 32.64 -28.75
C LYS A 24 14.39 32.69 -29.47
N PRO A 25 15.38 31.90 -29.05
CA PRO A 25 16.73 31.97 -29.58
C PRO A 25 16.82 31.67 -31.08
N LYS A 26 15.91 30.91 -31.66
CA LYS A 26 15.87 30.56 -33.07
C LYS A 26 15.51 31.77 -33.99
N GLU A 27 14.93 32.84 -33.43
CA GLU A 27 14.69 34.08 -34.19
C GLU A 27 16.00 34.83 -34.47
N LEU A 28 17.03 34.62 -33.63
CA LEU A 28 18.33 35.25 -33.75
C LEU A 28 19.44 34.29 -34.19
N LEU A 29 19.59 33.17 -33.42
CA LEU A 29 20.63 32.18 -33.67
C LEU A 29 20.31 31.29 -34.88
N GLY A 30 21.35 30.71 -35.46
CA GLY A 30 21.21 29.88 -36.67
C GLY A 30 21.33 30.72 -37.95
N ALA A 31 20.74 30.21 -39.03
CA ALA A 31 20.87 30.78 -40.39
C ALA A 31 19.59 31.48 -40.85
N HIS A 32 19.68 32.78 -41.15
CA HIS A 32 18.57 33.63 -41.55
C HIS A 32 18.84 34.25 -42.96
N VAL A 33 17.90 34.06 -43.88
CA VAL A 33 18.00 34.69 -45.20
C VAL A 33 17.61 36.14 -45.09
N THR A 34 18.53 37.05 -45.49
CA THR A 34 18.33 38.49 -45.48
C THR A 34 18.45 39.08 -46.91
N GLY A 35 18.09 40.35 -47.07
CA GLY A 35 18.30 41.07 -48.34
C GLY A 35 19.78 41.17 -48.76
N LYS A 36 20.72 41.01 -47.78
CA LYS A 36 22.16 41.07 -48.00
C LYS A 36 22.84 39.71 -48.14
N GLY A 37 22.16 38.62 -47.86
CA GLY A 37 22.70 37.25 -47.90
C GLY A 37 22.21 36.38 -46.82
N LEU A 38 22.81 35.19 -46.67
CA LEU A 38 22.53 34.27 -45.53
C LEU A 38 23.37 34.72 -44.34
N PHE A 39 22.68 35.17 -43.31
CA PHE A 39 23.25 35.64 -42.06
C PHE A 39 23.20 34.52 -41.01
N ILE A 40 24.35 34.14 -40.47
CA ILE A 40 24.49 33.03 -39.50
C ILE A 40 25.08 33.57 -38.22
N GLN A 41 24.43 33.28 -37.11
CA GLN A 41 24.78 33.78 -35.78
C GLN A 41 24.82 32.59 -34.78
N ILE A 42 25.88 32.55 -33.99
CA ILE A 42 26.06 31.50 -32.95
C ILE A 42 26.62 32.07 -31.66
N MET A 43 26.30 31.50 -30.54
CA MET A 43 26.86 31.79 -29.22
C MET A 43 27.82 30.69 -28.78
N ARG A 44 29.11 31.00 -28.70
CA ARG A 44 30.18 30.07 -28.25
C ARG A 44 31.15 30.80 -27.33
N PRO A 45 30.83 30.89 -26.03
CA PRO A 45 31.65 31.54 -25.03
C PRO A 45 33.03 30.92 -24.86
N ASP A 46 33.18 29.62 -25.16
CA ASP A 46 34.42 28.84 -25.07
C ASP A 46 35.35 29.00 -26.32
N ALA A 47 34.90 29.74 -27.35
CA ALA A 47 35.62 29.84 -28.61
C ALA A 47 36.61 31.02 -28.68
N VAL A 48 37.78 30.74 -29.19
CA VAL A 48 38.74 31.78 -29.67
C VAL A 48 38.44 32.13 -31.09
N THR A 49 38.23 31.12 -31.97
CA THR A 49 37.82 31.29 -33.36
C THR A 49 36.74 30.31 -33.73
N VAL A 50 35.87 30.74 -34.64
CA VAL A 50 34.82 29.90 -35.22
C VAL A 50 34.91 29.96 -36.73
N LYS A 51 34.92 28.77 -37.38
CA LYS A 51 34.91 28.62 -38.85
C LYS A 51 33.67 27.90 -39.30
N LEU A 52 32.97 28.49 -40.25
CA LEU A 52 31.74 27.95 -40.85
C LEU A 52 32.11 27.10 -42.06
N HIS A 53 31.69 25.87 -42.10
CA HIS A 53 31.83 24.90 -43.20
C HIS A 53 30.49 24.78 -43.92
N ILE A 54 30.42 25.22 -45.16
CA ILE A 54 29.19 25.18 -45.97
C ILE A 54 29.26 24.00 -46.92
N ASP A 55 28.22 23.18 -46.98
CA ASP A 55 28.15 22.01 -47.86
C ASP A 55 28.38 22.44 -49.31
N GLY A 56 29.24 21.68 -50.01
CA GLY A 56 29.61 21.96 -51.38
C GLY A 56 30.67 23.10 -51.57
N ARG A 57 31.15 23.74 -50.49
CA ARG A 57 32.25 24.73 -50.56
C ARG A 57 33.54 24.15 -50.02
N LYS A 58 34.67 24.38 -50.73
CA LYS A 58 35.98 23.89 -50.28
C LYS A 58 36.62 24.73 -49.18
N THR A 59 36.25 26.01 -49.09
CA THR A 59 36.87 26.93 -48.13
C THR A 59 35.88 27.28 -47.02
N ALA A 60 36.33 27.12 -45.75
CA ALA A 60 35.57 27.57 -44.59
C ALA A 60 35.54 29.10 -44.52
N VAL A 61 34.48 29.65 -43.95
CA VAL A 61 34.30 31.08 -43.69
C VAL A 61 34.62 31.36 -42.25
N ASN A 62 35.58 32.26 -41.95
CA ASN A 62 35.80 32.69 -40.56
C ASN A 62 34.62 33.54 -40.11
N MET A 63 34.05 33.25 -38.96
CA MET A 63 33.04 34.08 -38.33
C MET A 63 33.68 35.22 -37.54
N GLU A 64 33.06 36.37 -37.57
CA GLU A 64 33.54 37.53 -36.80
C GLU A 64 33.01 37.39 -35.34
N LYS A 65 33.89 37.50 -34.35
CA LYS A 65 33.52 37.67 -32.95
C LYS A 65 32.99 39.11 -32.77
N VAL A 66 31.68 39.24 -32.56
CA VAL A 66 31.01 40.53 -32.51
C VAL A 66 30.73 41.03 -31.13
N ASP A 67 30.79 40.11 -30.13
CA ASP A 67 30.73 40.41 -28.70
C ASP A 67 31.79 39.62 -27.95
N GLU A 68 32.41 40.23 -26.94
CA GLU A 68 33.47 39.60 -26.14
C GLU A 68 33.01 38.40 -25.35
N SER A 69 31.69 38.29 -25.04
CA SER A 69 31.06 37.14 -24.36
C SER A 69 31.01 35.87 -25.23
N GLY A 70 31.47 35.95 -26.50
CA GLY A 70 31.54 34.80 -27.41
C GLY A 70 30.40 34.73 -28.43
N PHE A 71 29.81 35.83 -28.79
CA PHE A 71 28.84 35.90 -29.89
C PHE A 71 29.55 36.07 -31.24
N PHE A 72 29.31 35.15 -32.19
CA PHE A 72 29.94 35.13 -33.50
C PHE A 72 28.90 35.25 -34.60
N ALA A 73 29.26 35.93 -35.67
CA ALA A 73 28.40 36.13 -36.84
C ALA A 73 29.16 36.03 -38.15
N ALA A 74 28.49 35.56 -39.19
CA ALA A 74 28.98 35.55 -40.57
C ALA A 74 27.87 35.91 -41.56
N LEU A 75 28.26 36.64 -42.63
CA LEU A 75 27.37 36.92 -43.73
C LEU A 75 27.89 36.22 -45.00
N VAL A 76 27.11 35.29 -45.50
CA VAL A 76 27.45 34.45 -46.66
C VAL A 76 26.62 34.86 -47.85
N SER A 77 27.27 35.01 -49.03
CA SER A 77 26.56 35.32 -50.29
C SER A 77 25.68 34.12 -50.69
N SER A 78 24.41 34.14 -50.27
CA SER A 78 23.36 33.16 -50.65
C SER A 78 21.97 33.78 -50.40
N LYS A 79 21.03 33.50 -51.29
CA LYS A 79 19.61 33.87 -51.16
C LYS A 79 18.75 32.74 -50.71
N LYS A 80 19.37 31.58 -50.30
CA LYS A 80 18.69 30.39 -49.82
C LYS A 80 19.38 29.91 -48.53
N LYS A 81 18.66 29.22 -47.67
CA LYS A 81 19.28 28.46 -46.57
C LYS A 81 20.21 27.42 -47.20
N LEU A 82 21.36 27.22 -46.56
CA LEU A 82 22.38 26.23 -46.95
C LEU A 82 22.60 25.31 -45.74
N SER A 83 22.96 24.08 -45.98
CA SER A 83 23.44 23.17 -44.94
C SER A 83 24.87 23.58 -44.56
N TYR A 84 25.18 23.55 -43.28
CA TYR A 84 26.47 23.89 -42.75
C TYR A 84 26.75 23.23 -41.41
N THR A 85 28.04 23.09 -41.10
CA THR A 85 28.59 22.83 -39.78
C THR A 85 29.54 23.96 -39.40
N TYR A 86 29.99 23.99 -38.16
CA TYR A 86 31.03 24.92 -37.77
C TYR A 86 32.08 24.24 -36.89
N SER A 87 33.33 24.65 -37.00
CA SER A 87 34.40 24.23 -36.11
C SER A 87 34.79 25.37 -35.16
N VAL A 88 34.97 24.98 -33.90
CA VAL A 88 35.31 25.89 -32.80
C VAL A 88 36.69 25.55 -32.33
N GLU A 89 37.58 26.52 -32.36
CA GLU A 89 38.89 26.46 -31.76
C GLU A 89 38.83 27.07 -30.36
N LYS A 90 39.11 26.26 -29.34
CA LYS A 90 39.10 26.66 -27.95
C LYS A 90 40.43 27.25 -27.51
N VAL A 91 40.49 27.89 -26.32
CA VAL A 91 41.69 28.49 -25.72
C VAL A 91 42.85 27.49 -25.58
N ASN A 92 42.56 26.23 -25.38
CA ASN A 92 43.58 25.16 -25.28
C ASN A 92 44.07 24.65 -26.66
N GLY A 93 43.62 25.23 -27.76
CA GLY A 93 43.99 24.84 -29.14
C GLY A 93 43.18 23.63 -29.66
N GLU A 94 42.28 23.08 -28.89
CA GLU A 94 41.37 22.00 -29.35
C GLU A 94 40.40 22.55 -30.38
N VAL A 95 40.24 21.83 -31.50
CA VAL A 95 39.27 22.15 -32.55
C VAL A 95 38.20 21.06 -32.57
N THR A 96 36.96 21.45 -32.38
CA THR A 96 35.81 20.54 -32.39
C THR A 96 34.78 21.00 -33.44
N GLU A 97 34.24 20.04 -34.21
CA GLU A 97 33.16 20.28 -35.15
C GLU A 97 31.79 20.12 -34.47
N TYR A 98 30.87 21.01 -34.84
CA TYR A 98 29.51 21.02 -34.33
C TYR A 98 28.50 21.18 -35.46
N THR A 99 27.36 20.48 -35.32
CA THR A 99 26.13 20.79 -36.07
C THR A 99 25.34 21.80 -35.27
N ASP A 100 24.85 22.86 -35.91
CA ASP A 100 24.14 23.95 -35.23
C ASP A 100 22.75 23.46 -34.72
N PRO A 101 22.46 23.48 -33.42
CA PRO A 101 21.13 23.17 -32.89
C PRO A 101 20.03 24.07 -33.46
N TYR A 102 20.34 25.32 -33.73
CA TYR A 102 19.39 26.32 -34.21
C TYR A 102 19.14 26.24 -35.73
N ALA A 103 19.82 25.37 -36.46
CA ALA A 103 19.51 25.02 -37.83
C ALA A 103 18.23 24.17 -37.98
N PHE A 104 17.74 23.57 -36.91
CA PHE A 104 16.57 22.71 -36.89
C PHE A 104 15.31 23.48 -36.47
N ALA A 105 14.22 23.27 -37.21
CA ALA A 105 12.90 23.78 -36.79
C ALA A 105 12.43 23.07 -35.50
N ASN A 106 11.41 23.64 -34.86
CA ASN A 106 10.77 22.96 -33.75
C ASN A 106 10.19 21.62 -34.21
N VAL A 107 10.38 20.58 -33.36
CA VAL A 107 9.91 19.22 -33.62
C VAL A 107 8.44 19.08 -33.18
N THR A 108 8.08 19.74 -32.09
CA THR A 108 6.74 19.69 -31.48
C THR A 108 5.91 20.94 -31.83
N LYS A 109 4.62 20.84 -31.57
CA LYS A 109 3.65 21.91 -31.83
C LYS A 109 2.78 22.15 -30.59
N PRO A 110 2.12 23.33 -30.47
CA PRO A 110 1.23 23.62 -29.32
C PRO A 110 0.15 22.56 -29.09
N GLU A 111 -0.34 21.91 -30.18
CA GLU A 111 -1.37 20.88 -30.11
C GLU A 111 -0.92 19.65 -29.33
N ASP A 112 0.37 19.31 -29.37
CA ASP A 112 0.94 18.14 -28.71
C ASP A 112 0.85 18.24 -27.17
N TYR A 113 0.72 19.45 -26.64
CA TYR A 113 0.66 19.73 -25.21
C TYR A 113 -0.74 19.99 -24.66
N LYS A 114 -1.79 19.97 -25.50
CA LYS A 114 -3.17 20.27 -25.07
C LYS A 114 -3.69 19.32 -24.00
N ALA A 115 -3.47 18.00 -24.19
CA ALA A 115 -3.88 16.99 -23.22
C ALA A 115 -3.17 17.18 -21.87
N PHE A 116 -1.87 17.47 -21.89
CA PHE A 116 -1.09 17.73 -20.70
C PHE A 116 -1.60 18.96 -19.93
N LEU A 117 -1.82 20.05 -20.61
CA LEU A 117 -2.32 21.29 -20.00
C LEU A 117 -3.77 21.16 -19.49
N ALA A 118 -4.56 20.27 -20.09
CA ALA A 118 -5.93 19.99 -19.66
C ALA A 118 -6.03 19.05 -18.43
N GLY A 119 -4.97 18.30 -18.10
CA GLY A 119 -4.99 17.29 -17.05
C GLY A 119 -5.39 15.89 -17.53
N GLU A 120 -5.27 15.64 -18.83
CA GLU A 120 -5.74 14.42 -19.50
C GLU A 120 -4.59 13.52 -20.00
N GLU A 121 -3.34 14.02 -19.96
CA GLU A 121 -2.16 13.27 -20.40
C GLU A 121 -1.84 12.13 -19.41
N LYS A 122 -1.50 10.97 -19.96
CA LYS A 122 -1.24 9.74 -19.20
C LYS A 122 0.18 9.22 -19.37
N ASN A 123 0.97 9.86 -20.20
CA ASN A 123 2.36 9.49 -20.47
C ASN A 123 3.21 10.75 -20.70
N ALA A 124 3.26 11.63 -19.69
CA ALA A 124 4.01 12.88 -19.77
C ALA A 124 5.50 12.66 -20.08
N ALA A 125 6.10 11.57 -19.62
CA ALA A 125 7.51 11.26 -19.91
C ALA A 125 7.77 10.87 -21.38
N HIS A 126 6.74 10.69 -22.21
CA HIS A 126 6.91 10.48 -23.66
C HIS A 126 6.99 11.79 -24.44
N ILE A 127 6.35 12.84 -23.94
CA ILE A 127 6.30 14.16 -24.59
C ILE A 127 7.26 15.17 -23.98
N PHE A 128 7.64 14.98 -22.72
CA PHE A 128 8.64 15.79 -22.00
C PHE A 128 9.88 14.96 -21.70
N GLY A 129 10.97 15.65 -21.38
CA GLY A 129 12.23 15.01 -21.03
C GLY A 129 13.28 15.13 -22.12
N ALA A 130 14.20 14.18 -22.14
CA ALA A 130 15.30 14.09 -23.08
C ALA A 130 15.20 12.79 -23.90
N HIS A 131 14.89 12.93 -25.19
CA HIS A 131 14.62 11.79 -26.08
C HIS A 131 15.60 11.76 -27.25
N GLU A 132 16.22 10.61 -27.51
CA GLU A 132 16.98 10.41 -28.74
C GLU A 132 16.05 10.49 -29.94
N ARG A 133 16.40 11.34 -30.89
CA ARG A 133 15.63 11.57 -32.12
C ARG A 133 16.55 11.68 -33.33
N THR A 134 16.00 11.33 -34.48
CA THR A 134 16.63 11.63 -35.76
C THR A 134 15.82 12.71 -36.48
N VAL A 135 16.35 13.93 -36.55
CA VAL A 135 15.69 15.06 -37.17
C VAL A 135 16.43 15.41 -38.44
N ASN A 136 15.73 15.42 -39.60
CA ASN A 136 16.31 15.65 -40.91
C ASN A 136 17.54 14.77 -41.24
N GLY A 137 17.56 13.52 -40.76
CA GLY A 137 18.65 12.56 -40.95
C GLY A 137 19.82 12.71 -39.97
N VAL A 138 19.77 13.67 -39.04
CA VAL A 138 20.80 13.89 -38.02
C VAL A 138 20.34 13.33 -36.69
N LYS A 139 21.15 12.47 -36.06
CA LYS A 139 20.90 11.91 -34.72
C LYS A 139 21.26 12.96 -33.65
N GLY A 140 20.48 12.98 -32.58
CA GLY A 140 20.69 13.86 -31.43
C GLY A 140 19.64 13.63 -30.37
N VAL A 141 19.55 14.54 -29.42
CA VAL A 141 18.57 14.48 -28.32
C VAL A 141 17.64 15.68 -28.38
N LEU A 142 16.35 15.41 -28.33
CA LEU A 142 15.30 16.42 -28.17
C LEU A 142 15.02 16.61 -26.68
N PHE A 143 15.19 17.82 -26.18
CA PHE A 143 14.86 18.22 -24.81
C PHE A 143 13.57 19.04 -24.82
N THR A 144 12.65 18.68 -23.93
CA THR A 144 11.39 19.40 -23.74
C THR A 144 11.06 19.50 -22.25
N VAL A 145 10.66 20.69 -21.79
CA VAL A 145 10.30 20.93 -20.39
C VAL A 145 9.19 21.97 -20.26
N TRP A 146 8.29 21.76 -19.31
CA TRP A 146 7.24 22.71 -18.95
C TRP A 146 7.72 23.63 -17.82
N ALA A 147 7.87 24.92 -18.12
CA ALA A 147 8.29 25.97 -17.19
C ALA A 147 7.55 27.29 -17.52
N PRO A 148 6.24 27.39 -17.25
CA PRO A 148 5.36 28.40 -17.86
C PRO A 148 5.71 29.84 -17.50
N LYS A 149 6.38 30.09 -16.38
CA LYS A 149 6.77 31.42 -15.90
C LYS A 149 8.27 31.69 -15.96
N ALA A 150 9.03 30.75 -16.50
CA ALA A 150 10.45 30.97 -16.76
C ALA A 150 10.62 32.14 -17.76
N LEU A 151 11.63 32.98 -17.54
CA LEU A 151 12.06 33.99 -18.49
C LEU A 151 12.74 33.31 -19.70
N SER A 152 13.61 32.35 -19.42
CA SER A 152 14.26 31.48 -20.40
C SER A 152 14.67 30.17 -19.76
N VAL A 153 14.91 29.13 -20.56
CA VAL A 153 15.42 27.83 -20.16
C VAL A 153 16.57 27.44 -21.06
N SER A 154 17.61 26.86 -20.49
CA SER A 154 18.74 26.30 -21.23
C SER A 154 19.01 24.86 -20.79
N VAL A 155 19.50 24.05 -21.74
CA VAL A 155 20.03 22.70 -21.38
C VAL A 155 21.52 22.84 -21.06
N VAL A 156 21.94 22.37 -19.89
CA VAL A 156 23.33 22.40 -19.43
C VAL A 156 23.84 21.04 -19.03
N GLY A 157 25.09 20.76 -19.30
CA GLY A 157 25.78 19.52 -18.97
C GLY A 157 27.28 19.65 -19.27
N GLU A 158 28.02 18.56 -19.13
CA GLU A 158 29.44 18.54 -19.45
C GLU A 158 29.72 18.91 -20.92
N PHE A 159 28.81 18.57 -21.82
CA PHE A 159 28.91 18.84 -23.25
C PHE A 159 28.97 20.34 -23.58
N ASN A 160 28.54 21.22 -22.72
CA ASN A 160 28.64 22.66 -22.83
C ASN A 160 29.27 23.34 -21.60
N LYS A 161 29.95 22.56 -20.76
CA LYS A 161 30.57 23.02 -19.49
C LYS A 161 29.62 23.74 -18.56
N TYR A 162 28.35 23.35 -18.58
CA TYR A 162 27.27 23.96 -17.80
C TYR A 162 27.07 25.46 -18.08
N ASP A 163 27.36 25.92 -19.31
CA ASP A 163 27.12 27.30 -19.76
C ASP A 163 25.77 27.38 -20.48
N GLY A 164 24.75 27.96 -19.84
CA GLY A 164 23.38 28.06 -20.35
C GLY A 164 23.24 28.92 -21.59
N ARG A 165 24.23 29.78 -21.91
CA ARG A 165 24.22 30.62 -23.11
C ARG A 165 24.37 29.85 -24.44
N VAL A 166 24.92 28.61 -24.37
CA VAL A 166 25.21 27.79 -25.54
C VAL A 166 23.97 27.09 -26.10
N HIS A 167 23.08 26.60 -25.21
CA HIS A 167 21.94 25.80 -25.60
C HIS A 167 20.64 26.35 -24.97
N LEU A 168 20.29 27.58 -25.32
CA LEU A 168 19.00 28.19 -24.99
C LEU A 168 17.86 27.47 -25.72
N MET A 169 16.79 27.15 -25.00
CA MET A 169 15.61 26.48 -25.55
C MET A 169 14.60 27.48 -26.13
N GLU A 170 13.92 27.04 -27.16
CA GLU A 170 12.85 27.81 -27.81
C GLU A 170 11.53 27.58 -27.09
N LYS A 171 10.85 28.67 -26.73
CA LYS A 171 9.51 28.60 -26.14
C LYS A 171 8.46 28.32 -27.22
N ILE A 172 7.64 27.31 -26.99
CA ILE A 172 6.57 26.88 -27.89
C ILE A 172 5.32 27.71 -27.62
N GLU A 173 5.20 28.83 -28.29
CA GLU A 173 4.10 29.79 -28.18
C GLU A 173 3.65 30.04 -26.74
N ASP A 174 2.35 29.99 -26.44
CA ASP A 174 1.78 30.27 -25.11
C ASP A 174 1.60 28.99 -24.24
N THR A 175 2.23 27.86 -24.60
CA THR A 175 2.10 26.59 -23.88
C THR A 175 2.87 26.55 -22.55
N GLY A 176 3.89 27.43 -22.41
CA GLY A 176 4.84 27.38 -21.30
C GLY A 176 5.87 26.24 -21.41
N VAL A 177 5.93 25.60 -22.59
CA VAL A 177 6.90 24.55 -22.90
C VAL A 177 8.09 25.13 -23.63
N PHE A 178 9.28 24.65 -23.29
CA PHE A 178 10.54 24.96 -23.97
C PHE A 178 11.10 23.71 -24.63
N GLU A 179 11.65 23.87 -25.85
CA GLU A 179 12.17 22.77 -26.66
C GLU A 179 13.53 23.14 -27.27
N LEU A 180 14.44 22.16 -27.34
CA LEU A 180 15.66 22.24 -28.14
C LEU A 180 16.11 20.85 -28.59
N PHE A 181 16.37 20.70 -29.89
CA PHE A 181 17.08 19.52 -30.42
C PHE A 181 18.59 19.80 -30.44
N ILE A 182 19.37 18.96 -29.76
CA ILE A 182 20.85 19.08 -29.74
C ILE A 182 21.46 17.93 -30.52
N PRO A 183 22.02 18.17 -31.70
CA PRO A 183 22.65 17.15 -32.52
C PRO A 183 23.89 16.55 -31.85
N GLY A 184 24.12 15.25 -32.10
CA GLY A 184 25.32 14.54 -31.62
C GLY A 184 25.34 14.14 -30.17
N LEU A 185 24.34 14.52 -29.37
CA LEU A 185 24.13 13.92 -28.04
C LEU A 185 23.47 12.56 -28.17
N ALA A 186 23.69 11.72 -27.15
CA ALA A 186 23.15 10.37 -27.06
C ALA A 186 22.80 10.00 -25.62
N ALA A 187 22.18 8.83 -25.44
CA ALA A 187 21.91 8.22 -24.14
C ALA A 187 23.17 8.16 -23.26
N GLY A 188 22.97 8.29 -21.95
CA GLY A 188 24.04 8.33 -20.95
C GLY A 188 24.58 9.74 -20.66
N CYS A 189 24.24 10.75 -21.45
CA CYS A 189 24.63 12.14 -21.17
C CYS A 189 23.88 12.68 -19.95
N GLY A 190 24.63 13.21 -18.97
CA GLY A 190 24.08 13.95 -17.83
C GLY A 190 23.69 15.37 -18.22
N TYR A 191 22.52 15.84 -17.78
CA TYR A 191 22.03 17.17 -18.04
C TYR A 191 21.19 17.74 -16.90
N MET A 192 21.02 19.07 -16.92
CA MET A 192 20.05 19.80 -16.10
C MET A 192 19.42 20.91 -16.94
N TYR A 193 18.30 21.42 -16.49
CA TYR A 193 17.76 22.68 -17.03
C TYR A 193 18.27 23.86 -16.20
N GLU A 194 18.93 24.81 -16.84
CA GLU A 194 19.24 26.11 -16.25
C GLU A 194 18.10 27.06 -16.54
N ILE A 195 17.37 27.48 -15.51
CA ILE A 195 16.13 28.25 -15.61
C ILE A 195 16.40 29.67 -15.12
N LYS A 196 16.20 30.65 -15.96
CA LYS A 196 16.22 32.07 -15.61
C LYS A 196 14.84 32.47 -15.11
N ARG A 197 14.79 32.95 -13.88
CA ARG A 197 13.53 33.28 -13.20
C ARG A 197 13.36 34.79 -13.09
N GLN A 198 12.15 35.28 -13.34
CA GLN A 198 11.89 36.72 -13.28
C GLN A 198 12.11 37.28 -11.87
N GLY A 199 13.07 38.17 -11.71
CA GLY A 199 13.40 38.82 -10.44
C GLY A 199 14.07 37.93 -9.38
N LYS A 200 14.32 36.63 -9.67
CA LYS A 200 14.91 35.68 -8.72
C LYS A 200 16.25 35.07 -9.16
N GLY A 201 16.80 35.53 -10.30
CA GLY A 201 18.06 35.00 -10.84
C GLY A 201 17.91 33.62 -11.47
N THR A 202 19.03 32.88 -11.60
CA THR A 202 19.15 31.62 -12.31
C THR A 202 19.20 30.46 -11.34
N THR A 203 18.55 29.34 -11.64
CA THR A 203 18.62 28.08 -10.90
C THR A 203 18.85 26.92 -11.84
N ARG A 204 19.42 25.82 -11.33
CA ARG A 204 19.57 24.56 -12.07
C ARG A 204 18.63 23.52 -11.49
N LYS A 205 17.82 22.93 -12.35
CA LYS A 205 16.78 21.98 -12.02
C LYS A 205 17.02 20.64 -12.71
N LEU A 206 16.70 19.57 -12.04
CA LEU A 206 16.54 18.27 -12.68
C LEU A 206 15.32 18.29 -13.61
N ASP A 207 15.32 17.41 -14.57
CA ASP A 207 14.15 17.19 -15.41
C ASP A 207 13.04 16.51 -14.59
N PRO A 208 11.85 17.11 -14.49
CA PRO A 208 10.75 16.55 -13.71
C PRO A 208 10.30 15.14 -14.11
N VAL A 209 10.48 14.80 -15.40
CA VAL A 209 10.07 13.51 -15.95
C VAL A 209 11.26 12.59 -16.28
N SER A 210 12.44 12.92 -15.79
CA SER A 210 13.64 12.10 -16.00
C SER A 210 13.43 10.67 -15.52
N ARG A 211 13.75 9.70 -16.39
CA ARG A 211 13.67 8.26 -16.10
C ARG A 211 14.89 7.72 -15.34
N GLN A 212 15.96 8.51 -15.32
CA GLN A 212 17.19 8.18 -14.63
C GLN A 212 17.85 9.45 -14.09
N ILE A 213 18.28 9.38 -12.83
CA ILE A 213 19.02 10.44 -12.14
C ILE A 213 20.34 9.85 -11.65
N SER A 214 21.45 10.53 -11.99
CA SER A 214 22.79 10.20 -11.49
C SER A 214 23.07 11.00 -10.22
N SER A 215 23.76 10.40 -9.27
CA SER A 215 24.27 11.09 -8.07
C SER A 215 25.77 11.43 -8.16
N VAL A 216 26.51 10.83 -9.09
CA VAL A 216 27.97 10.94 -9.20
C VAL A 216 28.35 11.31 -10.64
N PRO A 217 29.27 12.27 -10.85
CA PRO A 217 29.93 13.13 -9.86
C PRO A 217 29.03 14.23 -9.31
N ILE A 218 27.89 14.49 -9.94
CA ILE A 218 26.87 15.44 -9.50
C ILE A 218 25.48 14.83 -9.72
N THR A 219 24.52 15.27 -8.92
CA THR A 219 23.12 14.92 -9.15
C THR A 219 22.63 15.62 -10.42
N ALA A 220 22.32 14.84 -11.45
CA ALA A 220 21.87 15.30 -12.76
C ALA A 220 20.87 14.28 -13.37
N SER A 221 19.96 14.76 -14.20
CA SER A 221 19.15 13.91 -15.06
C SER A 221 20.03 13.26 -16.11
N VAL A 222 19.70 12.04 -16.52
CA VAL A 222 20.47 11.31 -17.55
C VAL A 222 19.56 11.06 -18.75
N VAL A 223 20.07 11.32 -19.95
CA VAL A 223 19.37 10.94 -21.20
C VAL A 223 19.26 9.42 -21.22
N SER A 224 18.04 8.92 -21.08
CA SER A 224 17.78 7.47 -21.15
C SER A 224 17.69 7.02 -22.60
N ASP A 225 18.12 5.79 -22.87
CA ASP A 225 17.83 5.14 -24.15
C ASP A 225 16.31 4.95 -24.26
N GLU A 226 15.70 5.39 -25.36
CA GLU A 226 14.25 5.20 -25.58
C GLU A 226 13.85 3.72 -25.62
N ASN A 227 14.80 2.86 -25.95
CA ASN A 227 14.58 1.41 -25.93
C ASN A 227 14.67 0.81 -24.53
N MET A 228 15.08 1.56 -23.48
CA MET A 228 15.24 1.01 -22.14
C MET A 228 13.92 0.60 -21.49
N SER A 229 12.79 1.26 -21.77
CA SER A 229 11.49 0.82 -21.29
C SER A 229 11.07 -0.52 -21.92
N ASP A 230 11.44 -0.76 -23.17
CA ASP A 230 11.07 -1.95 -23.95
C ASP A 230 12.15 -3.02 -23.97
N SER A 231 13.36 -2.76 -23.44
CA SER A 231 14.50 -3.67 -23.50
C SER A 231 14.51 -4.75 -22.40
N TYR A 232 13.83 -4.53 -21.27
CA TYR A 232 13.76 -5.52 -20.22
C TYR A 232 12.84 -6.69 -20.63
N ALA A 233 13.39 -7.89 -20.66
CA ALA A 233 12.64 -9.10 -21.02
C ALA A 233 11.91 -9.67 -19.80
N TRP A 234 10.65 -9.28 -19.60
CA TRP A 234 9.80 -9.76 -18.54
C TRP A 234 9.49 -11.25 -18.65
N ASN A 235 9.54 -11.96 -17.53
CA ASN A 235 9.18 -13.38 -17.42
C ASN A 235 7.90 -13.62 -16.61
N ASP A 236 7.24 -12.56 -16.17
CA ASP A 236 6.08 -12.57 -15.29
C ASP A 236 4.71 -12.76 -16.01
N GLY A 237 4.72 -13.15 -17.27
CA GLY A 237 3.50 -13.26 -18.09
C GLY A 237 2.41 -14.13 -17.46
N LEU A 238 2.75 -15.18 -16.71
CA LEU A 238 1.77 -16.01 -15.99
C LEU A 238 1.11 -15.25 -14.82
N TRP A 239 1.89 -14.44 -14.12
CA TRP A 239 1.39 -13.58 -13.06
C TRP A 239 0.40 -12.55 -13.62
N MET A 240 0.75 -11.85 -14.69
CA MET A 240 -0.08 -10.84 -15.34
C MET A 240 -1.43 -11.42 -15.80
N ILE A 241 -1.42 -12.63 -16.37
CA ILE A 241 -2.65 -13.35 -16.75
C ILE A 241 -3.49 -13.70 -15.51
N LYS A 242 -2.86 -14.22 -14.45
CA LYS A 242 -3.52 -14.57 -13.19
C LYS A 242 -4.14 -13.34 -12.55
N ARG A 243 -3.37 -12.24 -12.39
CA ARG A 243 -3.81 -10.96 -11.83
C ARG A 243 -5.06 -10.45 -12.53
N LYS A 244 -5.04 -10.40 -13.87
CA LYS A 244 -6.20 -9.98 -14.67
C LYS A 244 -7.42 -10.89 -14.49
N LYS A 245 -7.24 -12.21 -14.41
CA LYS A 245 -8.32 -13.18 -14.21
C LYS A 245 -8.95 -13.08 -12.83
N GLU A 246 -8.19 -12.63 -11.85
CA GLU A 246 -8.60 -12.47 -10.45
C GLU A 246 -9.08 -11.05 -10.13
N ALA A 247 -9.08 -10.15 -11.09
CA ALA A 247 -9.60 -8.79 -10.93
C ALA A 247 -11.04 -8.79 -10.40
N GLY A 248 -11.32 -8.00 -9.38
CA GLY A 248 -12.63 -7.89 -8.72
C GLY A 248 -13.04 -9.07 -7.85
N LYS A 249 -12.20 -10.10 -7.67
CA LYS A 249 -12.48 -11.21 -6.75
C LYS A 249 -11.91 -10.89 -5.36
N LYS A 250 -12.67 -11.23 -4.32
CA LYS A 250 -12.14 -11.22 -2.95
C LYS A 250 -11.09 -12.33 -2.82
N LYS A 251 -9.91 -11.98 -2.36
CA LYS A 251 -8.73 -12.85 -2.22
C LYS A 251 -7.99 -12.47 -0.92
N PRO A 252 -7.21 -13.41 -0.35
CA PRO A 252 -6.40 -13.06 0.80
C PRO A 252 -5.34 -12.03 0.40
N VAL A 253 -5.21 -10.97 1.19
CA VAL A 253 -4.17 -9.95 1.04
C VAL A 253 -3.44 -9.82 2.37
N THR A 254 -2.19 -10.28 2.39
CA THR A 254 -1.24 -10.05 3.47
C THR A 254 -0.01 -9.39 2.88
N VAL A 255 0.39 -8.24 3.43
CA VAL A 255 1.42 -7.37 2.89
C VAL A 255 2.60 -7.29 3.85
N TYR A 256 3.80 -7.53 3.36
CA TYR A 256 5.05 -7.25 4.07
C TYR A 256 5.59 -5.90 3.61
N GLU A 257 5.62 -4.92 4.51
CA GLU A 257 6.13 -3.57 4.22
C GLU A 257 7.62 -3.51 4.51
N VAL A 258 8.42 -2.98 3.58
CA VAL A 258 9.88 -2.94 3.69
C VAL A 258 10.50 -1.72 3.01
N SER A 259 11.48 -1.10 3.67
CA SER A 259 12.42 -0.18 3.03
C SER A 259 13.40 -0.99 2.20
N LEU A 260 13.25 -0.98 0.87
CA LEU A 260 14.15 -1.71 -0.03
C LEU A 260 15.58 -1.18 0.08
N THR A 261 15.75 0.13 0.25
CA THR A 261 17.07 0.76 0.42
C THR A 261 17.77 0.25 1.66
N ASP A 262 17.06 0.10 2.79
CA ASP A 262 17.65 -0.39 4.04
C ASP A 262 17.91 -1.89 3.97
N TRP A 263 17.00 -2.66 3.40
CA TRP A 263 17.19 -4.09 3.19
C TRP A 263 18.46 -4.39 2.41
N LEU A 264 18.70 -3.67 1.31
CA LEU A 264 19.85 -3.88 0.44
C LEU A 264 21.19 -3.43 1.04
N LYS A 265 21.21 -2.75 2.19
CA LYS A 265 22.46 -2.48 2.94
C LYS A 265 23.05 -3.76 3.56
N GLU A 266 22.20 -4.73 3.90
CA GLU A 266 22.58 -5.92 4.66
C GLU A 266 22.33 -7.23 3.91
N LYS A 267 21.36 -7.27 2.99
CA LYS A 267 20.86 -8.47 2.33
C LYS A 267 20.67 -8.22 0.83
N SER A 268 20.54 -9.27 0.06
CA SER A 268 20.25 -9.19 -1.38
C SER A 268 18.73 -9.09 -1.66
N ALA A 269 18.40 -8.72 -2.90
CA ALA A 269 17.03 -8.74 -3.40
C ALA A 269 16.45 -10.17 -3.47
N ASP A 270 17.28 -11.17 -3.84
CA ASP A 270 16.87 -12.58 -3.91
C ASP A 270 16.48 -13.09 -2.51
N GLU A 271 17.25 -12.72 -1.47
CA GLU A 271 16.92 -13.06 -0.07
C GLU A 271 15.60 -12.44 0.38
N LEU A 272 15.24 -11.25 -0.13
CA LEU A 272 13.93 -10.65 0.17
C LEU A 272 12.78 -11.47 -0.43
N VAL A 273 12.91 -11.87 -1.68
CA VAL A 273 11.90 -12.69 -2.37
C VAL A 273 11.72 -14.03 -1.65
N ASP A 274 12.83 -14.68 -1.29
CA ASP A 274 12.81 -15.96 -0.57
C ASP A 274 12.17 -15.80 0.82
N PHE A 275 12.49 -14.73 1.55
CA PHE A 275 11.93 -14.43 2.86
C PHE A 275 10.40 -14.22 2.78
N VAL A 276 9.93 -13.31 1.93
CA VAL A 276 8.49 -13.00 1.79
C VAL A 276 7.70 -14.25 1.39
N LYS A 277 8.28 -15.09 0.50
CA LYS A 277 7.68 -16.35 0.09
C LYS A 277 7.63 -17.38 1.23
N GLN A 278 8.72 -17.51 1.99
CA GLN A 278 8.81 -18.44 3.13
C GLN A 278 7.82 -18.06 4.23
N GLU A 279 7.72 -16.76 4.53
CA GLU A 279 6.77 -16.21 5.50
C GLU A 279 5.32 -16.26 5.00
N GLY A 280 5.09 -16.53 3.71
CA GLY A 280 3.76 -16.76 3.16
C GLY A 280 2.94 -15.49 2.96
N TYR A 281 3.57 -14.32 2.91
CA TYR A 281 2.90 -13.09 2.52
C TYR A 281 2.50 -13.15 1.04
N THR A 282 1.36 -12.55 0.73
CA THR A 282 0.85 -12.50 -0.64
C THR A 282 1.42 -11.34 -1.45
N HIS A 283 1.84 -10.28 -0.78
CA HIS A 283 2.40 -9.07 -1.38
C HIS A 283 3.58 -8.54 -0.56
N VAL A 284 4.47 -7.83 -1.23
CA VAL A 284 5.46 -6.95 -0.61
C VAL A 284 5.10 -5.50 -0.94
N CYS A 285 5.19 -4.58 0.03
CA CYS A 285 5.03 -3.15 -0.16
C CYS A 285 6.39 -2.48 0.05
N PHE A 286 6.90 -1.84 -0.98
CA PHE A 286 8.13 -1.06 -0.89
C PHE A 286 7.80 0.37 -0.46
N LEU A 287 8.46 0.87 0.59
CA LEU A 287 8.55 2.31 0.84
C LEU A 287 9.08 3.01 -0.42
N PRO A 288 8.93 4.34 -0.58
CA PRO A 288 9.15 4.98 -1.87
C PRO A 288 10.49 4.60 -2.51
N VAL A 289 10.43 3.99 -3.70
CA VAL A 289 11.59 3.63 -4.53
C VAL A 289 11.85 4.66 -5.63
N ALA A 290 11.05 5.71 -5.70
CA ALA A 290 11.32 6.88 -6.53
C ALA A 290 12.56 7.63 -6.02
N GLU A 291 13.30 8.32 -6.89
CA GLU A 291 14.55 8.99 -6.50
C GLU A 291 14.31 10.12 -5.50
N TYR A 292 15.16 10.22 -4.49
CA TYR A 292 15.11 11.22 -3.41
C TYR A 292 16.52 11.62 -2.97
N LEU A 293 16.66 12.76 -2.28
CA LEU A 293 17.94 13.23 -1.72
C LEU A 293 18.00 13.07 -0.21
N ASN A 294 16.90 13.34 0.51
CA ASN A 294 16.86 13.29 1.95
C ASN A 294 16.52 11.87 2.45
N GLU A 295 17.50 11.22 3.10
CA GLU A 295 17.33 9.86 3.64
C GLU A 295 16.50 9.84 4.94
N GLU A 296 16.45 10.95 5.68
CA GLU A 296 15.71 11.03 6.94
C GLU A 296 14.18 10.88 6.76
N MET A 297 13.68 11.14 5.54
CA MET A 297 12.27 11.02 5.18
C MET A 297 11.93 9.69 4.48
N ASN A 298 12.74 8.66 4.58
CA ASN A 298 12.51 7.33 4.01
C ASN A 298 12.05 7.33 2.53
N GLY A 299 12.49 8.33 1.74
CA GLY A 299 12.11 8.47 0.34
C GLY A 299 10.87 9.31 0.07
N TYR A 300 10.12 9.75 1.10
CA TYR A 300 8.91 10.57 0.91
C TYR A 300 9.19 12.00 0.43
N SER A 301 10.42 12.52 0.56
CA SER A 301 10.85 13.74 -0.14
C SER A 301 11.24 13.42 -1.58
N THR A 302 10.25 13.06 -2.41
CA THR A 302 10.46 12.60 -3.76
C THR A 302 11.05 13.70 -4.65
N LEU A 303 12.17 13.40 -5.29
CA LEU A 303 12.87 14.26 -6.22
C LEU A 303 12.60 13.89 -7.69
N GLY A 304 12.56 12.59 -7.98
CA GLY A 304 12.38 12.05 -9.33
C GLY A 304 11.18 11.13 -9.43
N TYR A 305 10.01 11.66 -9.77
CA TYR A 305 8.73 10.93 -9.82
C TYR A 305 8.68 9.81 -10.88
N PHE A 306 9.60 9.83 -11.85
CA PHE A 306 9.69 8.86 -12.94
C PHE A 306 10.96 8.02 -12.90
N ALA A 307 11.83 8.22 -11.92
CA ALA A 307 13.12 7.54 -11.81
C ALA A 307 13.17 6.64 -10.59
N VAL A 308 13.63 5.40 -10.78
CA VAL A 308 13.99 4.52 -9.65
C VAL A 308 15.24 5.06 -8.98
N THR A 309 15.28 5.08 -7.66
CA THR A 309 16.47 5.52 -6.93
C THR A 309 17.70 4.67 -7.25
N HIS A 310 18.82 5.34 -7.45
CA HIS A 310 20.10 4.66 -7.69
C HIS A 310 20.53 3.73 -6.54
N ARG A 311 20.01 3.95 -5.32
CA ARG A 311 20.29 3.18 -4.12
C ARG A 311 19.83 1.73 -4.21
N THR A 312 18.81 1.46 -5.03
CA THR A 312 18.27 0.11 -5.27
C THR A 312 18.87 -0.56 -6.50
N GLY A 313 19.94 0.00 -7.08
CA GLY A 313 20.55 -0.50 -8.31
C GLY A 313 19.92 0.03 -9.59
N GLY A 314 18.93 0.94 -9.50
CA GLY A 314 18.28 1.58 -10.63
C GLY A 314 17.19 0.75 -11.30
N SER A 315 16.77 1.19 -12.48
CA SER A 315 15.57 0.67 -13.18
C SER A 315 15.60 -0.84 -13.42
N ASP A 316 16.68 -1.37 -14.00
CA ASP A 316 16.75 -2.79 -14.40
C ASP A 316 16.82 -3.72 -13.19
N ALA A 317 17.54 -3.32 -12.14
CA ALA A 317 17.59 -4.09 -10.90
C ALA A 317 16.20 -4.15 -10.24
N PHE A 318 15.47 -3.04 -10.25
CA PHE A 318 14.12 -2.99 -9.69
C PHE A 318 13.11 -3.80 -10.53
N LYS A 319 13.18 -3.71 -11.87
CA LYS A 319 12.37 -4.55 -12.77
C LYS A 319 12.63 -6.04 -12.52
N LYS A 320 13.92 -6.43 -12.35
CA LYS A 320 14.27 -7.81 -12.02
C LYS A 320 13.65 -8.26 -10.70
N LEU A 321 13.70 -7.43 -9.66
CA LEU A 321 13.10 -7.74 -8.37
C LEU A 321 11.58 -7.94 -8.49
N VAL A 322 10.88 -7.09 -9.23
CA VAL A 322 9.43 -7.24 -9.47
C VAL A 322 9.13 -8.54 -10.23
N ASP A 323 9.89 -8.84 -11.28
CA ASP A 323 9.77 -10.07 -12.06
C ASP A 323 9.98 -11.32 -11.18
N ASP A 324 11.00 -11.31 -10.32
CA ASP A 324 11.28 -12.39 -9.36
C ASP A 324 10.17 -12.56 -8.32
N CYS A 325 9.62 -11.46 -7.78
CA CYS A 325 8.44 -11.50 -6.91
C CYS A 325 7.25 -12.16 -7.61
N HIS A 326 6.93 -11.74 -8.82
CA HIS A 326 5.82 -12.29 -9.60
C HIS A 326 6.01 -13.79 -9.90
N ASN A 327 7.22 -14.20 -10.27
CA ASN A 327 7.55 -15.62 -10.49
C ASN A 327 7.51 -16.45 -9.19
N ALA A 328 7.73 -15.81 -8.04
CA ALA A 328 7.54 -16.42 -6.73
C ALA A 328 6.08 -16.48 -6.28
N GLY A 329 5.16 -15.81 -7.00
CA GLY A 329 3.73 -15.73 -6.68
C GLY A 329 3.39 -14.59 -5.71
N ILE A 330 4.26 -13.60 -5.59
CA ILE A 330 4.16 -12.43 -4.69
C ILE A 330 3.82 -11.20 -5.52
N GLY A 331 2.75 -10.47 -5.15
CA GLY A 331 2.42 -9.18 -5.74
C GLY A 331 3.30 -8.05 -5.18
N VAL A 332 3.48 -7.00 -5.96
CA VAL A 332 4.32 -5.86 -5.57
C VAL A 332 3.47 -4.60 -5.44
N ILE A 333 3.55 -3.99 -4.28
CA ILE A 333 2.94 -2.68 -3.97
C ILE A 333 4.07 -1.67 -3.84
N MET A 334 3.84 -0.48 -4.33
CA MET A 334 4.76 0.64 -4.17
C MET A 334 4.08 1.76 -3.39
N ASP A 335 4.80 2.30 -2.43
CA ASP A 335 4.39 3.52 -1.76
C ASP A 335 4.72 4.72 -2.65
N TRP A 336 3.71 5.53 -2.95
CA TRP A 336 3.82 6.65 -3.88
C TRP A 336 3.29 7.94 -3.24
N ASN A 337 4.12 8.97 -3.25
CA ASN A 337 3.78 10.26 -2.70
C ASN A 337 3.17 11.16 -3.78
N GLY A 338 1.86 11.37 -3.73
CA GLY A 338 1.15 12.32 -4.59
C GLY A 338 0.66 13.56 -3.87
N ALA A 339 0.91 13.67 -2.57
CA ALA A 339 0.39 14.76 -1.74
C ALA A 339 1.29 16.01 -1.78
N TYR A 340 2.59 15.81 -1.77
CA TYR A 340 3.57 16.88 -1.63
C TYR A 340 4.90 16.51 -2.27
N PHE A 341 5.78 17.49 -2.41
CA PHE A 341 7.18 17.34 -2.84
C PHE A 341 8.10 18.14 -1.94
N GLY A 342 9.37 17.74 -1.91
CA GLY A 342 10.38 18.37 -1.06
C GLY A 342 10.80 19.77 -1.53
N THR A 343 11.47 20.51 -0.64
CA THR A 343 11.98 21.87 -0.89
C THR A 343 13.39 21.88 -1.48
N GLU A 344 13.88 20.73 -1.98
CA GLU A 344 15.21 20.60 -2.58
C GLU A 344 15.38 21.53 -3.78
N ALA A 345 16.47 22.27 -3.78
CA ALA A 345 16.75 23.31 -4.79
C ALA A 345 16.79 22.78 -6.23
N LYS A 346 17.18 21.51 -6.42
CA LYS A 346 17.21 20.85 -7.73
C LYS A 346 15.89 20.24 -8.18
N GLY A 347 14.93 20.09 -7.25
CA GLY A 347 13.61 19.49 -7.48
C GLY A 347 12.57 20.45 -8.02
N LEU A 348 11.30 20.11 -7.74
CA LEU A 348 10.13 20.85 -8.24
C LEU A 348 9.89 22.20 -7.54
N TYR A 349 10.44 22.37 -6.34
CA TYR A 349 10.27 23.58 -5.56
C TYR A 349 10.82 24.82 -6.29
N ASP A 350 10.03 25.90 -6.37
CA ASP A 350 10.37 27.16 -7.05
C ASP A 350 10.99 26.90 -8.45
N PHE A 351 10.35 26.01 -9.21
CA PHE A 351 10.91 25.47 -10.44
C PHE A 351 11.17 26.54 -11.48
N ASP A 352 10.19 27.38 -11.76
CA ASP A 352 10.23 28.44 -12.77
C ASP A 352 10.16 29.86 -12.19
N GLY A 353 10.27 30.00 -10.88
CA GLY A 353 10.18 31.29 -10.16
C GLY A 353 8.78 31.68 -9.72
N ALA A 354 7.77 30.88 -10.06
CA ALA A 354 6.38 31.11 -9.73
C ALA A 354 5.61 29.82 -9.35
N ASP A 355 6.34 28.84 -8.83
CA ASP A 355 5.79 27.56 -8.36
C ASP A 355 4.94 26.84 -9.41
N ALA A 356 5.59 26.37 -10.49
CA ALA A 356 4.93 25.65 -11.56
C ALA A 356 4.08 24.48 -11.05
N TYR A 357 4.57 23.73 -10.04
CA TYR A 357 3.94 22.52 -9.49
C TYR A 357 3.16 22.75 -8.19
N GLY A 358 3.55 23.73 -7.37
CA GLY A 358 2.93 24.07 -6.09
C GLY A 358 1.93 25.21 -6.16
N TYR A 359 1.33 25.54 -5.02
CA TYR A 359 0.45 26.71 -4.88
C TYR A 359 1.28 27.99 -4.74
N LEU A 360 0.83 29.07 -5.40
CA LEU A 360 1.42 30.41 -5.29
C LEU A 360 1.17 31.11 -3.95
N LYS A 361 0.16 30.64 -3.19
CA LYS A 361 -0.22 31.27 -1.93
C LYS A 361 0.45 30.55 -0.77
N PRO A 362 1.23 31.25 0.09
CA PRO A 362 1.91 30.62 1.23
C PRO A 362 0.97 29.85 2.17
N SER A 363 -0.29 30.29 2.30
CA SER A 363 -1.32 29.63 3.12
C SER A 363 -1.75 28.27 2.57
N LEU A 364 -1.49 27.97 1.30
CA LEU A 364 -1.79 26.69 0.64
C LEU A 364 -0.52 25.90 0.30
N GLU A 365 0.62 26.60 0.15
CA GLU A 365 1.86 26.06 -0.40
C GLU A 365 2.54 25.05 0.53
N LYS A 366 2.84 25.43 1.77
CA LYS A 366 3.69 24.65 2.66
C LYS A 366 2.90 23.88 3.71
N HIS A 367 3.33 22.62 3.94
CA HIS A 367 2.92 21.89 5.13
C HIS A 367 3.67 22.48 6.35
N PRO A 368 2.97 22.76 7.47
CA PRO A 368 3.58 23.48 8.59
C PRO A 368 4.66 22.68 9.32
N GLU A 369 4.60 21.34 9.29
CA GLU A 369 5.44 20.46 10.11
C GLU A 369 6.52 19.70 9.29
N TRP A 370 6.30 19.50 7.97
CA TRP A 370 7.13 18.56 7.20
C TRP A 370 8.13 19.23 6.24
N ASP A 371 8.19 20.57 6.19
CA ASP A 371 9.00 21.35 5.21
C ASP A 371 8.85 20.89 3.76
N VAL A 372 7.64 20.54 3.37
CA VAL A 372 7.25 20.10 2.03
C VAL A 372 6.23 21.05 1.41
N VAL A 373 6.06 20.94 0.09
CA VAL A 373 5.16 21.79 -0.69
C VAL A 373 4.03 20.95 -1.26
N THR A 374 2.78 21.39 -1.07
CA THR A 374 1.59 20.74 -1.58
C THR A 374 1.45 20.99 -3.09
N PHE A 375 1.13 19.96 -3.85
CA PHE A 375 0.82 20.07 -5.27
C PHE A 375 -0.43 20.93 -5.53
N ASP A 376 -0.37 21.77 -6.58
CA ASP A 376 -1.53 22.54 -7.05
C ASP A 376 -2.36 21.73 -8.05
N TYR A 377 -3.29 20.92 -7.52
CA TYR A 377 -4.16 20.06 -8.33
C TYR A 377 -5.13 20.83 -9.26
N LYS A 378 -5.27 22.13 -9.08
CA LYS A 378 -6.04 22.98 -9.98
C LYS A 378 -5.40 23.08 -11.35
N LYS A 379 -4.06 22.99 -11.43
CA LYS A 379 -3.33 23.02 -12.68
C LYS A 379 -3.45 21.68 -13.43
N GLY A 380 -4.00 21.70 -14.65
CA GLY A 380 -4.10 20.49 -15.49
C GLY A 380 -2.75 19.81 -15.70
N ALA A 381 -1.70 20.59 -15.96
CA ALA A 381 -0.33 20.09 -16.12
C ALA A 381 0.15 19.27 -14.90
N VAL A 382 -0.17 19.70 -13.67
CA VAL A 382 0.18 18.99 -12.44
C VAL A 382 -0.59 17.67 -12.34
N ARG A 383 -1.89 17.68 -12.65
CA ARG A 383 -2.69 16.43 -12.67
C ARG A 383 -2.17 15.43 -13.69
N SER A 384 -1.82 15.91 -14.90
CA SER A 384 -1.21 15.06 -15.95
C SER A 384 0.14 14.49 -15.51
N PHE A 385 0.99 15.31 -14.90
CA PHE A 385 2.29 14.89 -14.36
C PHE A 385 2.12 13.75 -13.34
N LEU A 386 1.27 13.93 -12.33
CA LEU A 386 1.02 12.96 -11.28
C LEU A 386 0.37 11.67 -11.82
N LEU A 387 -0.65 11.81 -12.67
CA LEU A 387 -1.32 10.66 -13.29
C LEU A 387 -0.36 9.84 -14.15
N SER A 388 0.47 10.51 -14.95
CA SER A 388 1.48 9.86 -15.79
C SER A 388 2.53 9.11 -14.96
N SER A 389 2.93 9.66 -13.80
CA SER A 389 3.86 9.00 -12.88
C SER A 389 3.27 7.69 -12.35
N VAL A 390 2.06 7.73 -11.81
CA VAL A 390 1.38 6.50 -11.30
C VAL A 390 1.24 5.45 -12.40
N LEU A 391 0.78 5.86 -13.58
CA LEU A 391 0.59 4.93 -14.70
C LEU A 391 1.90 4.34 -15.22
N MET A 392 2.99 5.09 -15.17
CA MET A 392 4.32 4.60 -15.52
C MET A 392 4.76 3.46 -14.59
N TRP A 393 4.58 3.60 -13.28
CA TRP A 393 4.89 2.52 -12.34
C TRP A 393 4.08 1.25 -12.59
N LEU A 394 2.78 1.40 -12.91
CA LEU A 394 1.92 0.27 -13.23
C LEU A 394 2.23 -0.38 -14.59
N ASN A 395 2.67 0.41 -15.59
CA ASN A 395 2.89 -0.07 -16.96
C ASN A 395 4.30 -0.61 -17.19
N ASP A 396 5.31 0.17 -16.75
CA ASP A 396 6.71 -0.08 -17.13
C ASP A 396 7.45 -0.90 -16.08
N TYR A 397 6.92 -0.92 -14.83
CA TYR A 397 7.47 -1.70 -13.72
C TYR A 397 6.54 -2.82 -13.24
N HIS A 398 5.41 -3.01 -13.90
CA HIS A 398 4.39 -4.06 -13.61
C HIS A 398 3.88 -4.07 -12.16
N ILE A 399 3.98 -2.97 -11.45
CA ILE A 399 3.50 -2.84 -10.06
C ILE A 399 2.01 -3.22 -9.98
N ASP A 400 1.62 -4.00 -8.97
CA ASP A 400 0.25 -4.49 -8.76
C ASP A 400 -0.61 -3.50 -7.99
N GLY A 401 -0.03 -2.82 -7.00
CA GLY A 401 -0.73 -1.88 -6.14
C GLY A 401 0.05 -0.59 -5.89
N ILE A 402 -0.67 0.52 -5.79
CA ILE A 402 -0.12 1.82 -5.37
C ILE A 402 -0.71 2.19 -4.02
N ARG A 403 0.14 2.33 -3.01
CA ARG A 403 -0.25 2.97 -1.74
C ARG A 403 0.01 4.46 -1.85
N ILE A 404 -0.96 5.28 -1.48
CA ILE A 404 -0.83 6.73 -1.48
C ILE A 404 -0.74 7.19 -0.04
N ASP A 405 0.41 7.79 0.25
CA ASP A 405 0.70 8.35 1.56
C ASP A 405 0.05 9.72 1.75
N GLY A 406 -0.40 10.00 2.97
CA GLY A 406 -0.91 11.31 3.37
C GLY A 406 -2.18 11.76 2.64
N VAL A 407 -3.09 10.87 2.27
CA VAL A 407 -4.34 11.21 1.57
C VAL A 407 -5.13 12.26 2.33
N ALA A 408 -5.15 12.22 3.67
CA ALA A 408 -5.79 13.25 4.49
C ALA A 408 -5.26 14.66 4.19
N SER A 409 -3.96 14.81 3.97
CA SER A 409 -3.33 16.10 3.61
C SER A 409 -3.71 16.59 2.20
N MET A 410 -4.12 15.67 1.32
CA MET A 410 -4.66 16.02 0.00
C MET A 410 -6.12 16.49 0.10
N LEU A 411 -6.92 15.85 0.96
CA LEU A 411 -8.36 16.10 1.07
C LEU A 411 -8.69 17.43 1.73
N TYR A 412 -7.84 17.92 2.64
CA TYR A 412 -8.16 19.09 3.46
C TYR A 412 -7.14 20.22 3.32
N LEU A 413 -7.65 21.42 3.01
CA LEU A 413 -6.86 22.64 2.86
C LEU A 413 -6.26 23.15 4.18
N ASP A 414 -6.84 22.75 5.30
CA ASP A 414 -6.43 23.12 6.67
C ASP A 414 -5.65 22.01 7.39
N TYR A 415 -5.33 20.90 6.72
CA TYR A 415 -4.60 19.79 7.33
C TYR A 415 -3.28 20.27 7.96
N GLY A 416 -3.08 19.99 9.26
CA GLY A 416 -1.92 20.42 10.03
C GLY A 416 -1.80 21.94 10.26
N LYS A 417 -2.71 22.77 9.76
CA LYS A 417 -2.63 24.24 9.82
C LYS A 417 -3.41 24.83 10.98
N GLN A 418 -2.90 25.94 11.51
CA GLN A 418 -3.59 26.65 12.57
C GLN A 418 -4.86 27.36 12.06
N PRO A 419 -5.91 27.48 12.87
CA PRO A 419 -7.10 28.23 12.51
C PRO A 419 -6.79 29.64 11.99
N GLY A 420 -7.34 30.01 10.84
CA GLY A 420 -7.15 31.33 10.21
C GLY A 420 -5.86 31.47 9.38
N THR A 421 -5.02 30.43 9.28
CA THR A 421 -3.81 30.47 8.45
C THR A 421 -3.97 29.77 7.09
N TRP A 422 -5.11 29.19 6.82
CA TRP A 422 -5.43 28.52 5.57
C TRP A 422 -6.51 29.27 4.77
N THR A 423 -6.71 28.90 3.50
CA THR A 423 -7.68 29.53 2.62
C THR A 423 -8.79 28.54 2.30
N PRO A 424 -10.08 28.86 2.60
CA PRO A 424 -11.19 27.98 2.29
C PRO A 424 -11.42 27.83 0.78
N ASN A 425 -12.12 26.75 0.41
CA ASN A 425 -12.56 26.52 -0.96
C ASN A 425 -13.63 27.52 -1.40
N MET A 426 -14.08 27.43 -2.65
CA MET A 426 -15.06 28.36 -3.21
C MET A 426 -16.45 28.34 -2.52
N TYR A 427 -16.74 27.32 -1.73
CA TYR A 427 -17.97 27.17 -0.95
C TYR A 427 -17.80 27.55 0.52
N GLY A 428 -16.59 27.89 0.94
CA GLY A 428 -16.25 28.24 2.31
C GLY A 428 -15.85 27.07 3.19
N GLY A 429 -15.79 25.86 2.64
CA GLY A 429 -15.34 24.64 3.32
C GLY A 429 -13.82 24.47 3.30
N ASN A 430 -13.35 23.44 4.00
CA ASN A 430 -11.94 23.07 4.08
C ASN A 430 -11.53 21.94 3.12
N GLU A 431 -12.46 21.37 2.38
CA GLU A 431 -12.18 20.32 1.41
C GLU A 431 -11.37 20.87 0.22
N ASN A 432 -10.33 20.16 -0.20
CA ASN A 432 -9.57 20.44 -1.41
C ASN A 432 -10.24 19.79 -2.63
N LEU A 433 -11.21 20.50 -3.21
CA LEU A 433 -12.05 19.97 -4.30
C LEU A 433 -11.25 19.51 -5.52
N ASP A 434 -10.14 20.19 -5.84
CA ASP A 434 -9.29 19.85 -6.99
C ASP A 434 -8.49 18.55 -6.73
N ALA A 435 -8.02 18.33 -5.52
CA ALA A 435 -7.35 17.10 -5.12
C ALA A 435 -8.33 15.91 -5.08
N ILE A 436 -9.53 16.11 -4.55
CA ILE A 436 -10.60 15.10 -4.53
C ILE A 436 -10.92 14.63 -5.95
N GLU A 437 -11.10 15.56 -6.88
CA GLU A 437 -11.36 15.22 -8.29
C GLU A 437 -10.17 14.52 -8.96
N PHE A 438 -8.94 14.91 -8.62
CA PHE A 438 -7.74 14.22 -9.08
C PHE A 438 -7.70 12.76 -8.60
N LEU A 439 -7.94 12.51 -7.30
CA LEU A 439 -7.95 11.16 -6.72
C LEU A 439 -9.01 10.26 -7.39
N LYS A 440 -10.23 10.78 -7.57
CA LYS A 440 -11.30 10.09 -8.29
C LYS A 440 -10.91 9.76 -9.73
N THR A 441 -10.32 10.73 -10.45
CA THR A 441 -9.88 10.55 -11.83
C THR A 441 -8.79 9.49 -11.93
N MET A 442 -7.82 9.52 -11.04
CA MET A 442 -6.73 8.55 -10.96
C MET A 442 -7.26 7.13 -10.70
N ASN A 443 -8.07 6.96 -9.66
CA ASN A 443 -8.64 5.66 -9.31
C ASN A 443 -9.55 5.11 -10.42
N LYS A 444 -10.40 5.96 -11.04
CA LYS A 444 -11.19 5.60 -12.23
C LYS A 444 -10.30 5.16 -13.41
N CYS A 445 -9.17 5.82 -13.60
CA CYS A 445 -8.23 5.48 -14.67
C CYS A 445 -7.59 4.09 -14.42
N ILE A 446 -7.19 3.81 -13.18
CA ILE A 446 -6.63 2.52 -12.78
C ILE A 446 -7.70 1.41 -12.89
N ALA A 447 -8.89 1.62 -12.37
CA ALA A 447 -9.98 0.65 -12.43
C ALA A 447 -10.38 0.29 -13.87
N LYS A 448 -10.39 1.27 -14.80
CA LYS A 448 -10.69 1.05 -16.22
C LYS A 448 -9.70 0.14 -16.94
N ARG A 449 -8.50 -0.08 -16.41
CA ARG A 449 -7.51 -1.02 -16.97
C ARG A 449 -8.06 -2.46 -16.94
N GLY A 450 -8.80 -2.81 -15.89
CA GLY A 450 -9.38 -4.15 -15.71
C GLY A 450 -8.34 -5.27 -15.65
N ASP A 451 -7.11 -4.93 -15.23
CA ASP A 451 -5.96 -5.84 -15.17
C ASP A 451 -5.63 -6.31 -13.75
N GLY A 452 -6.45 -5.91 -12.76
CA GLY A 452 -6.31 -6.29 -11.36
C GLY A 452 -5.37 -5.42 -10.53
N CYS A 453 -4.86 -4.31 -11.09
CA CYS A 453 -4.18 -3.28 -10.32
C CYS A 453 -5.13 -2.62 -9.31
N PHE A 454 -4.61 -2.21 -8.15
CA PHE A 454 -5.40 -1.65 -7.06
C PHE A 454 -4.69 -0.47 -6.37
N THR A 455 -5.43 0.25 -5.55
CA THR A 455 -4.91 1.38 -4.77
C THR A 455 -5.25 1.24 -3.29
N ILE A 456 -4.35 1.73 -2.44
CA ILE A 456 -4.49 1.77 -0.98
C ILE A 456 -4.38 3.24 -0.56
N ALA A 457 -5.34 3.73 0.24
CA ALA A 457 -5.26 5.04 0.84
C ALA A 457 -4.71 4.96 2.26
N GLU A 458 -3.61 5.68 2.55
CA GLU A 458 -3.30 6.08 3.92
C GLU A 458 -4.14 7.33 4.21
N GLU A 459 -5.28 7.15 4.90
CA GLU A 459 -6.23 8.22 5.20
C GLU A 459 -6.63 8.15 6.67
N SER A 460 -6.20 9.14 7.45
CA SER A 460 -6.30 9.17 8.91
C SER A 460 -7.38 10.13 9.44
N SER A 461 -8.05 10.90 8.57
CA SER A 461 -9.00 11.94 9.00
C SER A 461 -10.43 11.45 9.24
N GLY A 462 -10.77 10.22 8.87
CA GLY A 462 -12.13 9.71 8.93
C GLY A 462 -13.03 10.18 7.78
N TRP A 463 -12.45 10.57 6.63
CA TRP A 463 -13.21 10.82 5.41
C TRP A 463 -14.05 9.61 5.04
N PHE A 464 -15.35 9.84 4.81
CA PHE A 464 -16.30 8.79 4.45
C PHE A 464 -16.31 8.55 2.93
N GLY A 465 -16.33 7.28 2.51
CA GLY A 465 -16.35 6.91 1.08
C GLY A 465 -14.98 7.02 0.41
N VAL A 466 -13.91 6.63 1.10
CA VAL A 466 -12.57 6.47 0.50
C VAL A 466 -12.59 5.32 -0.49
N THR A 467 -13.21 4.20 -0.14
CA THR A 467 -13.43 3.05 -1.01
C THR A 467 -14.80 3.13 -1.70
N ALA A 468 -15.13 2.19 -2.55
CA ALA A 468 -16.38 2.22 -3.32
C ALA A 468 -17.62 1.74 -2.55
N ALA A 469 -17.56 1.63 -1.20
CA ALA A 469 -18.68 1.19 -0.40
C ALA A 469 -19.76 2.28 -0.33
N ASP A 470 -21.03 1.89 -0.53
CA ASP A 470 -22.31 2.60 -0.31
C ASP A 470 -22.35 4.15 -0.35
N ASN A 471 -21.41 4.80 -1.05
CA ASN A 471 -21.36 6.25 -1.22
C ASN A 471 -21.73 6.64 -2.66
N ASP A 472 -22.54 7.67 -2.84
CA ASP A 472 -22.94 8.18 -4.16
C ASP A 472 -21.74 8.76 -4.96
N ASP A 473 -20.66 9.17 -4.28
CA ASP A 473 -19.52 9.83 -4.91
C ASP A 473 -18.16 9.49 -4.23
N PRO A 474 -17.75 8.20 -4.20
CA PRO A 474 -16.56 7.76 -3.49
C PRO A 474 -15.26 8.20 -4.18
N LEU A 475 -14.13 8.18 -3.42
CA LEU A 475 -12.79 8.37 -3.97
C LEU A 475 -12.33 7.18 -4.81
N MET A 476 -12.99 6.02 -4.70
CA MET A 476 -12.74 4.79 -5.46
C MET A 476 -11.38 4.13 -5.22
N PHE A 477 -10.78 4.29 -4.05
CA PHE A 477 -9.68 3.44 -3.63
C PHE A 477 -10.15 1.98 -3.45
N THR A 478 -9.22 1.03 -3.59
CA THR A 478 -9.55 -0.38 -3.35
C THR A 478 -9.53 -0.71 -1.86
N TYR A 479 -8.57 -0.14 -1.12
CA TYR A 479 -8.43 -0.31 0.32
C TYR A 479 -8.18 1.02 1.01
N LYS A 480 -8.63 1.10 2.28
CA LYS A 480 -8.30 2.17 3.21
C LYS A 480 -7.54 1.59 4.40
N GLN A 481 -6.38 2.14 4.77
CA GLN A 481 -5.73 1.78 6.02
C GLN A 481 -6.60 2.18 7.22
N ASN A 482 -6.72 1.27 8.20
CA ASN A 482 -7.55 1.49 9.38
C ASN A 482 -6.71 2.03 10.55
N ASN A 483 -6.30 3.29 10.46
CA ASN A 483 -5.46 3.93 11.48
C ASN A 483 -6.16 4.04 12.86
N CYS A 484 -7.50 4.13 12.88
CA CYS A 484 -8.26 4.13 14.14
C CYS A 484 -8.15 2.79 14.86
N TRP A 485 -8.34 1.67 14.13
CA TRP A 485 -8.15 0.33 14.68
C TRP A 485 -6.71 0.13 15.17
N THR A 486 -5.72 0.54 14.39
CA THR A 486 -4.30 0.43 14.75
C THR A 486 -4.02 1.14 16.07
N LYS A 487 -4.50 2.37 16.23
CA LYS A 487 -4.33 3.13 17.47
C LYS A 487 -4.97 2.43 18.67
N ASP A 488 -6.24 2.06 18.57
CA ASP A 488 -6.97 1.37 19.64
C ASP A 488 -6.28 0.04 20.03
N PHE A 489 -5.85 -0.71 19.02
CA PHE A 489 -5.16 -1.98 19.21
C PHE A 489 -3.80 -1.83 19.91
N LEU A 490 -2.97 -0.87 19.46
CA LEU A 490 -1.66 -0.62 20.08
C LEU A 490 -1.79 -0.08 21.51
N GLU A 491 -2.77 0.78 21.79
CA GLU A 491 -3.07 1.26 23.15
C GLU A 491 -3.52 0.11 24.06
N PHE A 492 -4.38 -0.79 23.57
CA PHE A 492 -4.80 -1.99 24.32
C PHE A 492 -3.61 -2.91 24.62
N MET A 493 -2.79 -3.21 23.58
CA MET A 493 -1.64 -4.12 23.74
C MET A 493 -0.52 -3.54 24.61
N GLY A 494 -0.36 -2.21 24.61
CA GLY A 494 0.57 -1.49 25.48
C GLY A 494 0.17 -1.48 26.96
N THR A 495 -1.08 -1.81 27.26
CA THR A 495 -1.58 -1.93 28.64
C THR A 495 -1.16 -3.28 29.25
N ASP A 496 -0.68 -3.26 30.51
CA ASP A 496 -0.38 -4.49 31.26
C ASP A 496 -1.59 -5.43 31.25
N PRO A 497 -1.42 -6.74 30.96
CA PRO A 497 -2.52 -7.70 30.89
C PRO A 497 -3.45 -7.73 32.10
N LEU A 498 -2.97 -7.38 33.30
CA LEU A 498 -3.78 -7.32 34.53
C LEU A 498 -4.74 -6.12 34.53
N PHE A 499 -4.49 -5.10 33.74
CA PHE A 499 -5.28 -3.85 33.68
C PHE A 499 -6.08 -3.70 32.38
N ARG A 500 -5.91 -4.60 31.42
CA ARG A 500 -6.60 -4.56 30.09
C ARG A 500 -8.11 -4.55 30.16
N LYS A 501 -8.70 -5.00 31.27
CA LYS A 501 -10.15 -4.95 31.44
C LYS A 501 -10.72 -3.53 31.33
N GLY A 502 -9.94 -2.50 31.66
CA GLY A 502 -10.33 -1.09 31.51
C GLY A 502 -10.30 -0.58 30.07
N GLU A 503 -9.62 -1.29 29.16
CA GLU A 503 -9.43 -0.95 27.76
C GLU A 503 -10.14 -1.93 26.80
N TYR A 504 -10.96 -2.84 27.36
CA TYR A 504 -11.56 -3.96 26.63
C TYR A 504 -12.38 -3.52 25.41
N ASP A 505 -13.09 -2.40 25.50
CA ASP A 505 -13.93 -1.87 24.43
C ASP A 505 -13.13 -1.51 23.18
N LYS A 506 -11.82 -1.20 23.30
CA LYS A 506 -10.93 -0.92 22.17
C LYS A 506 -10.81 -2.09 21.19
N LEU A 507 -11.00 -3.33 21.67
CA LEU A 507 -11.03 -4.51 20.79
C LEU A 507 -12.27 -4.56 19.90
N THR A 508 -13.36 -3.90 20.30
CA THR A 508 -14.66 -3.98 19.63
C THR A 508 -15.01 -2.76 18.78
N TYR A 509 -14.38 -1.60 19.05
CA TYR A 509 -14.70 -0.35 18.35
C TYR A 509 -14.55 -0.45 16.84
N GLY A 510 -13.56 -1.18 16.33
CA GLY A 510 -13.34 -1.39 14.90
C GLY A 510 -14.58 -1.91 14.16
N MET A 511 -15.37 -2.78 14.82
CA MET A 511 -16.57 -3.36 14.20
C MET A 511 -17.75 -2.39 14.08
N LEU A 512 -17.77 -1.28 14.80
CA LEU A 512 -18.85 -0.27 14.71
C LEU A 512 -18.89 0.40 13.34
N TYR A 513 -17.75 0.47 12.62
CA TYR A 513 -17.63 1.14 11.33
C TYR A 513 -17.04 0.24 10.22
N ASN A 514 -16.74 -1.03 10.54
CA ASN A 514 -16.03 -1.95 9.63
C ASN A 514 -16.67 -2.05 8.23
N TYR A 515 -18.00 -2.06 8.17
CA TYR A 515 -18.72 -2.23 6.90
C TYR A 515 -18.81 -0.96 6.05
N GLY A 516 -18.30 0.17 6.54
CA GLY A 516 -18.29 1.44 5.79
C GLY A 516 -17.22 1.54 4.73
N GLU A 517 -16.14 0.75 4.82
CA GLU A 517 -14.99 0.80 3.92
C GLU A 517 -14.36 -0.59 3.74
N ASP A 518 -13.63 -0.79 2.64
CA ASP A 518 -12.73 -1.94 2.45
C ASP A 518 -11.41 -1.70 3.21
N PHE A 519 -11.37 -2.09 4.48
CA PHE A 519 -10.24 -1.80 5.36
C PHE A 519 -9.04 -2.73 5.16
N MET A 520 -7.85 -2.15 5.36
CA MET A 520 -6.59 -2.85 5.58
C MET A 520 -6.10 -2.52 6.98
N LEU A 521 -6.02 -3.53 7.85
CA LEU A 521 -5.41 -3.41 9.16
C LEU A 521 -3.90 -3.33 8.97
N SER A 522 -3.29 -2.24 9.38
CA SER A 522 -1.86 -2.01 9.20
C SER A 522 -1.17 -1.81 10.54
N LEU A 523 -0.03 -2.47 10.67
CA LEU A 523 1.03 -2.19 11.63
C LEU A 523 2.24 -1.81 10.77
N ASN A 524 2.31 -0.54 10.38
CA ASN A 524 3.24 -0.03 9.39
C ASN A 524 4.48 0.64 10.02
N HIS A 525 5.41 1.08 9.19
CA HIS A 525 6.65 1.71 9.63
C HIS A 525 6.45 2.99 10.46
N ASP A 526 5.35 3.74 10.24
CA ASP A 526 5.05 4.97 10.98
C ASP A 526 4.66 4.69 12.43
N ASP A 527 3.99 3.56 12.67
CA ASP A 527 3.58 3.13 14.01
C ASP A 527 4.79 2.77 14.88
N PHE A 528 5.93 2.44 14.27
CA PHE A 528 7.13 1.91 14.92
C PHE A 528 8.37 2.82 14.83
N ARG A 529 8.18 4.10 14.53
CA ARG A 529 9.31 5.07 14.46
C ARG A 529 10.09 5.18 15.74
N GLU A 530 9.41 5.14 16.87
CA GLU A 530 10.04 5.32 18.19
C GLU A 530 10.33 4.00 18.89
N LYS A 531 9.51 2.97 18.68
CA LYS A 531 9.55 1.72 19.43
C LYS A 531 9.02 0.57 18.58
N ALA A 532 9.74 -0.54 18.51
CA ALA A 532 9.29 -1.72 17.80
C ALA A 532 8.02 -2.32 18.42
N PHE A 533 7.19 -3.02 17.62
CA PHE A 533 5.95 -3.64 18.08
C PHE A 533 6.18 -4.56 19.29
N VAL A 534 7.22 -5.40 19.19
CA VAL A 534 7.61 -6.29 20.29
C VAL A 534 7.89 -5.55 21.59
N ASP A 535 8.40 -4.34 21.53
CA ASP A 535 8.68 -3.50 22.72
C ASP A 535 7.45 -2.69 23.17
N MET A 536 6.46 -2.51 22.33
CA MET A 536 5.21 -1.80 22.67
C MET A 536 4.24 -2.69 23.44
N VAL A 537 4.24 -4.00 23.17
CA VAL A 537 3.40 -4.97 23.88
C VAL A 537 3.92 -5.15 25.31
N SER A 538 3.03 -5.09 26.28
CA SER A 538 3.41 -5.25 27.69
C SER A 538 3.66 -6.73 28.04
N GLY A 539 4.75 -7.06 28.71
CA GLY A 539 5.09 -8.44 29.08
C GLY A 539 5.87 -8.54 30.39
N SER A 540 5.59 -9.56 31.20
CA SER A 540 6.24 -9.79 32.51
C SER A 540 7.53 -10.60 32.42
N ASP A 541 7.63 -11.50 31.45
CA ASP A 541 8.81 -12.29 31.13
C ASP A 541 8.81 -12.61 29.62
N GLU A 542 9.95 -13.01 29.07
CA GLU A 542 10.13 -13.22 27.64
C GLU A 542 9.12 -14.19 27.03
N LYS A 543 8.81 -15.28 27.73
CA LYS A 543 7.87 -16.29 27.23
C LYS A 543 6.42 -15.77 27.22
N ALA A 544 5.97 -15.17 28.31
CA ALA A 544 4.65 -14.57 28.40
C ALA A 544 4.50 -13.42 27.39
N HIS A 545 5.56 -12.64 27.19
CA HIS A 545 5.62 -11.58 26.23
C HIS A 545 5.43 -12.07 24.77
N LEU A 546 6.18 -13.11 24.34
CA LEU A 546 6.01 -13.71 23.03
C LEU A 546 4.62 -14.38 22.87
N SER A 547 4.05 -14.96 23.93
CA SER A 547 2.69 -15.50 23.90
C SER A 547 1.65 -14.39 23.66
N ASP A 548 1.81 -13.25 24.32
CA ASP A 548 0.94 -12.10 24.17
C ASP A 548 1.00 -11.50 22.76
N ILE A 549 2.20 -11.39 22.19
CA ILE A 549 2.39 -10.94 20.81
C ILE A 549 1.74 -11.91 19.83
N ARG A 550 1.87 -13.21 20.02
CA ARG A 550 1.18 -14.22 19.19
C ARG A 550 -0.34 -14.12 19.30
N ALA A 551 -0.86 -13.85 20.50
CA ALA A 551 -2.29 -13.62 20.71
C ALA A 551 -2.77 -12.35 20.00
N ALA A 552 -1.99 -11.26 20.08
CA ALA A 552 -2.25 -10.01 19.42
C ALA A 552 -2.33 -10.15 17.89
N LEU A 553 -1.30 -10.78 17.29
CA LEU A 553 -1.26 -11.02 15.84
C LEU A 553 -2.37 -11.96 15.38
N GLY A 554 -2.68 -13.00 16.19
CA GLY A 554 -3.82 -13.87 15.93
C GLY A 554 -5.15 -13.12 15.90
N PHE A 555 -5.39 -12.21 16.85
CA PHE A 555 -6.56 -11.34 16.87
C PHE A 555 -6.63 -10.44 15.65
N MET A 556 -5.52 -9.78 15.27
CA MET A 556 -5.43 -8.98 14.04
C MET A 556 -5.85 -9.78 12.81
N TYR A 557 -5.37 -11.04 12.69
CA TYR A 557 -5.69 -11.90 11.54
C TYR A 557 -7.14 -12.42 11.54
N ALA A 558 -7.75 -12.56 12.70
CA ALA A 558 -9.15 -12.95 12.80
C ALA A 558 -10.12 -11.78 12.59
N HIS A 559 -9.71 -10.55 12.90
CA HIS A 559 -10.54 -9.36 12.68
C HIS A 559 -10.72 -9.13 11.17
N PRO A 560 -11.91 -8.68 10.68
CA PRO A 560 -12.11 -8.33 9.28
C PRO A 560 -11.12 -7.29 8.76
N GLY A 561 -10.78 -7.39 7.48
CA GLY A 561 -9.85 -6.52 6.77
C GLY A 561 -8.59 -7.22 6.27
N SER A 562 -7.97 -6.70 5.21
CA SER A 562 -6.65 -7.14 4.73
C SER A 562 -5.56 -6.81 5.74
N LYS A 563 -4.37 -7.40 5.63
CA LYS A 563 -3.30 -7.27 6.64
C LYS A 563 -2.05 -6.64 6.05
N MET A 564 -1.44 -5.72 6.80
CA MET A 564 -0.11 -5.15 6.48
C MET A 564 0.75 -5.15 7.73
N PHE A 565 2.01 -5.57 7.59
CA PHE A 565 2.95 -5.68 8.69
C PHE A 565 4.34 -5.21 8.27
N ALA A 566 4.95 -4.33 9.07
CA ALA A 566 6.25 -3.74 8.74
C ALA A 566 7.41 -4.68 9.05
N THR A 567 8.49 -4.53 8.29
CA THR A 567 9.74 -5.30 8.44
C THR A 567 10.33 -5.18 9.84
N GLY A 568 10.89 -6.29 10.33
CA GLY A 568 11.62 -6.33 11.61
C GLY A 568 10.74 -6.30 12.86
N GLN A 569 9.42 -6.28 12.71
CA GLN A 569 8.48 -6.28 13.84
C GLN A 569 8.10 -7.70 14.31
N ASP A 570 8.53 -8.72 13.58
CA ASP A 570 8.24 -10.14 13.78
C ASP A 570 9.45 -10.95 14.30
N ALA A 571 10.47 -10.28 14.83
CA ALA A 571 11.69 -10.94 15.33
C ALA A 571 11.37 -12.01 16.39
N GLY A 572 11.80 -13.25 16.12
CA GLY A 572 11.52 -14.43 16.95
C GLY A 572 10.13 -15.05 16.75
N LEU A 573 9.33 -14.54 15.79
CA LEU A 573 7.98 -15.02 15.50
C LEU A 573 7.83 -15.55 14.07
N GLU A 574 8.91 -15.64 13.31
CA GLU A 574 8.91 -15.96 11.87
C GLU A 574 8.11 -17.24 11.58
N LYS A 575 8.32 -18.28 12.38
CA LYS A 575 7.58 -19.55 12.22
C LYS A 575 6.09 -19.39 12.48
N PHE A 576 5.71 -18.57 13.46
CA PHE A 576 4.32 -18.29 13.78
C PHE A 576 3.66 -17.50 12.66
N MET A 577 4.32 -16.44 12.17
CA MET A 577 3.83 -15.60 11.08
C MET A 577 3.67 -16.39 9.79
N SER A 578 4.65 -17.21 9.46
CA SER A 578 4.60 -18.09 8.29
C SER A 578 3.38 -19.03 8.30
N GLU A 579 3.13 -19.69 9.43
CA GLU A 579 1.97 -20.58 9.57
C GLU A 579 0.65 -19.81 9.60
N LEU A 580 0.63 -18.63 10.23
CA LEU A 580 -0.56 -17.78 10.31
C LEU A 580 -0.95 -17.21 8.93
N ASN A 581 0.02 -16.71 8.16
CA ASN A 581 -0.19 -16.26 6.78
C ASN A 581 -0.73 -17.38 5.89
N LYS A 582 -0.13 -18.58 5.97
CA LYS A 582 -0.58 -19.76 5.22
C LYS A 582 -1.96 -20.23 5.64
N PHE A 583 -2.27 -20.13 6.92
CA PHE A 583 -3.61 -20.45 7.44
C PHE A 583 -4.65 -19.45 6.94
N TYR A 584 -4.36 -18.15 7.03
CA TYR A 584 -5.22 -17.07 6.53
C TYR A 584 -5.51 -17.26 5.04
N ALA A 585 -4.48 -17.46 4.23
CA ALA A 585 -4.62 -17.61 2.78
C ALA A 585 -5.45 -18.84 2.36
N LYS A 586 -5.48 -19.88 3.18
CA LYS A 586 -6.25 -21.13 2.90
C LYS A 586 -7.70 -21.08 3.35
N ASN A 587 -8.08 -20.17 4.24
CA ASN A 587 -9.39 -20.14 4.87
C ASN A 587 -10.18 -18.91 4.45
N ALA A 588 -11.06 -19.08 3.46
CA ALA A 588 -11.88 -18.03 2.91
C ALA A 588 -12.74 -17.30 3.97
N ALA A 589 -13.14 -17.98 5.02
CA ALA A 589 -13.86 -17.40 6.14
C ALA A 589 -13.14 -16.22 6.81
N LEU A 590 -11.82 -16.08 6.67
CA LEU A 590 -11.04 -15.00 7.27
C LEU A 590 -10.92 -13.73 6.40
N TYR A 591 -11.37 -13.78 5.11
CA TYR A 591 -11.18 -12.62 4.22
C TYR A 591 -12.32 -12.42 3.19
N GLU A 592 -13.10 -13.47 2.83
CA GLU A 592 -14.00 -13.37 1.68
C GLU A 592 -15.17 -12.41 1.95
N LEU A 593 -15.70 -12.43 3.16
CA LEU A 593 -16.85 -11.63 3.61
C LEU A 593 -16.47 -10.56 4.65
N ASP A 594 -15.31 -9.94 4.52
CA ASP A 594 -14.84 -8.92 5.46
C ASP A 594 -15.77 -7.70 5.56
N ASN A 595 -16.44 -7.35 4.44
CA ASN A 595 -17.36 -6.23 4.34
C ASN A 595 -18.84 -6.65 4.35
N ASP A 596 -19.12 -7.90 4.65
CA ASP A 596 -20.48 -8.43 4.68
C ASP A 596 -20.81 -8.85 6.13
N PRO A 597 -21.94 -8.39 6.72
CA PRO A 597 -22.36 -8.79 8.06
C PRO A 597 -22.47 -10.31 8.25
N ASP A 598 -22.77 -11.07 7.20
CA ASP A 598 -22.82 -12.54 7.26
C ASP A 598 -21.44 -13.17 7.47
N GLY A 599 -20.36 -12.43 7.24
CA GLY A 599 -18.97 -12.89 7.44
C GLY A 599 -18.46 -12.84 8.87
N PHE A 600 -19.18 -12.16 9.79
CA PHE A 600 -18.70 -11.91 11.15
C PHE A 600 -19.82 -11.93 12.18
N MET A 601 -19.57 -12.54 13.32
CA MET A 601 -20.45 -12.49 14.48
C MET A 601 -19.63 -12.52 15.78
N TRP A 602 -19.93 -11.63 16.71
CA TRP A 602 -19.39 -11.74 18.07
C TRP A 602 -20.03 -12.93 18.78
N LEU A 603 -19.21 -13.74 19.42
CA LEU A 603 -19.63 -14.84 20.32
C LEU A 603 -19.43 -14.46 21.78
N GLU A 604 -18.35 -13.72 22.07
CA GLU A 604 -18.09 -13.12 23.37
C GLU A 604 -17.40 -11.77 23.17
N ASN A 605 -18.06 -10.70 23.58
CA ASN A 605 -17.55 -9.32 23.51
C ASN A 605 -17.98 -8.46 24.71
N SER A 606 -18.42 -9.10 25.80
CA SER A 606 -18.97 -8.44 26.99
C SER A 606 -18.36 -8.93 28.30
N ASN A 607 -17.19 -9.55 28.25
CA ASN A 607 -16.50 -10.12 29.41
C ASN A 607 -15.15 -9.42 29.70
N PRO A 608 -15.16 -8.15 30.12
CA PRO A 608 -13.93 -7.42 30.42
C PRO A 608 -13.17 -7.99 31.61
N GLU A 609 -13.89 -8.55 32.62
CA GLU A 609 -13.24 -9.10 33.80
C GLU A 609 -12.32 -10.27 33.49
N GLU A 610 -12.66 -11.10 32.53
CA GLU A 610 -11.82 -12.20 32.08
C GLU A 610 -10.93 -11.82 30.88
N THR A 611 -11.20 -10.69 30.25
CA THR A 611 -10.51 -10.18 29.05
C THR A 611 -10.38 -11.27 27.98
N VAL A 612 -11.48 -12.01 27.80
CA VAL A 612 -11.66 -13.00 26.73
C VAL A 612 -12.56 -12.40 25.67
N ILE A 613 -12.15 -12.54 24.41
CA ILE A 613 -12.96 -12.13 23.28
C ILE A 613 -13.10 -13.30 22.30
N ALA A 614 -14.30 -13.49 21.75
CA ALA A 614 -14.50 -14.54 20.75
C ALA A 614 -15.42 -14.09 19.63
N MET A 615 -15.13 -14.60 18.44
CA MET A 615 -15.87 -14.27 17.22
C MET A 615 -16.03 -15.48 16.32
N GLN A 616 -17.04 -15.45 15.49
CA GLN A 616 -17.22 -16.36 14.37
C GLN A 616 -16.91 -15.63 13.06
N ARG A 617 -16.17 -16.32 12.20
CA ARG A 617 -15.91 -15.90 10.82
C ARG A 617 -16.56 -16.90 9.87
N ALA A 618 -17.13 -16.41 8.75
CA ALA A 618 -17.80 -17.26 7.77
C ALA A 618 -17.38 -16.91 6.32
N ASP A 619 -17.48 -17.91 5.43
CA ASP A 619 -17.33 -17.69 3.99
C ASP A 619 -18.67 -17.83 3.26
N SER A 620 -18.71 -17.48 1.99
CA SER A 620 -19.90 -17.56 1.12
C SER A 620 -20.44 -19.00 0.91
N LYS A 621 -19.65 -20.02 1.29
CA LYS A 621 -20.03 -21.45 1.20
C LYS A 621 -20.62 -21.97 2.51
N GLY A 622 -20.66 -21.15 3.56
CA GLY A 622 -21.13 -21.49 4.88
C GLY A 622 -20.12 -22.22 5.78
N ASN A 623 -18.83 -22.25 5.39
CA ASN A 623 -17.79 -22.72 6.32
C ASN A 623 -17.60 -21.68 7.40
N LYS A 624 -17.52 -22.11 8.66
CA LYS A 624 -17.43 -21.26 9.84
C LYS A 624 -16.22 -21.60 10.68
N LEU A 625 -15.50 -20.58 11.11
CA LEU A 625 -14.42 -20.65 12.07
C LEU A 625 -14.82 -19.92 13.35
N VAL A 626 -14.61 -20.55 14.49
CA VAL A 626 -14.76 -19.94 15.81
C VAL A 626 -13.37 -19.57 16.32
N VAL A 627 -13.19 -18.33 16.68
CA VAL A 627 -11.94 -17.77 17.20
C VAL A 627 -12.16 -17.34 18.64
N ALA A 628 -11.28 -17.74 19.54
CA ALA A 628 -11.25 -17.29 20.92
C ALA A 628 -9.86 -16.79 21.30
N VAL A 629 -9.80 -15.62 21.94
CA VAL A 629 -8.55 -14.99 22.39
C VAL A 629 -8.63 -14.68 23.87
N ASN A 630 -7.64 -15.11 24.62
CA ASN A 630 -7.47 -14.80 26.04
C ASN A 630 -6.29 -13.84 26.21
N PHE A 631 -6.58 -12.59 26.51
CA PHE A 631 -5.57 -11.55 26.70
C PHE A 631 -5.07 -11.41 28.15
N THR A 632 -5.34 -12.43 29.00
CA THR A 632 -4.80 -12.50 30.38
C THR A 632 -3.82 -13.66 30.51
N PRO A 633 -2.87 -13.62 31.45
CA PRO A 633 -1.97 -14.74 31.71
C PRO A 633 -2.67 -15.93 32.42
N VAL A 634 -3.94 -15.79 32.73
CA VAL A 634 -4.70 -16.80 33.44
C VAL A 634 -5.24 -17.85 32.49
N ARG A 635 -4.83 -19.12 32.66
CA ARG A 635 -5.41 -20.24 31.91
C ARG A 635 -6.85 -20.47 32.38
N ARG A 636 -7.76 -20.69 31.46
CA ARG A 636 -9.17 -20.92 31.71
C ARG A 636 -9.55 -22.34 31.34
N GLU A 637 -9.90 -23.12 32.34
CA GLU A 637 -10.37 -24.51 32.18
C GLU A 637 -11.90 -24.54 32.09
N ASN A 638 -12.41 -25.36 31.15
CA ASN A 638 -13.86 -25.52 30.94
C ASN A 638 -14.57 -24.17 30.73
N TYR A 639 -13.93 -23.26 29.96
CA TYR A 639 -14.53 -21.97 29.61
C TYR A 639 -15.71 -22.23 28.68
N ARG A 640 -16.90 -21.83 29.10
CA ARG A 640 -18.12 -21.99 28.34
C ARG A 640 -18.23 -20.87 27.30
N LEU A 641 -18.16 -21.26 26.02
CA LEU A 641 -18.33 -20.36 24.91
C LEU A 641 -19.62 -20.69 24.15
N HIS A 642 -20.54 -19.72 24.09
CA HIS A 642 -21.74 -19.84 23.28
C HIS A 642 -21.41 -19.79 21.80
N VAL A 643 -22.08 -20.64 21.01
CA VAL A 643 -21.81 -20.78 19.56
C VAL A 643 -23.14 -20.94 18.82
N ASP A 644 -23.17 -20.57 17.54
CA ASP A 644 -24.38 -20.63 16.72
C ASP A 644 -24.56 -21.98 16.00
N VAL A 645 -23.48 -22.75 15.85
CA VAL A 645 -23.52 -24.03 15.10
C VAL A 645 -23.68 -25.19 16.07
N ARG A 646 -24.79 -25.87 15.97
CA ARG A 646 -24.98 -27.18 16.63
C ARG A 646 -24.15 -28.23 15.91
N GLY A 647 -22.99 -28.61 16.49
CA GLY A 647 -22.06 -29.45 15.76
C GLY A 647 -20.80 -29.84 16.50
N LYS A 648 -19.79 -30.15 15.73
CA LYS A 648 -18.45 -30.58 16.18
C LYS A 648 -17.48 -29.45 15.95
N TYR A 649 -16.56 -29.23 16.87
CA TYR A 649 -15.54 -28.23 16.85
C TYR A 649 -14.18 -28.88 16.98
N LYS A 650 -13.29 -28.58 16.02
CA LYS A 650 -11.91 -29.08 15.97
C LYS A 650 -10.95 -27.94 16.04
N GLU A 651 -10.04 -27.94 17.00
CA GLU A 651 -8.92 -27.03 17.05
C GLU A 651 -8.07 -27.18 15.79
N VAL A 652 -7.92 -26.10 15.02
CA VAL A 652 -7.17 -26.06 13.75
C VAL A 652 -5.98 -25.11 13.79
N PHE A 653 -5.97 -24.18 14.74
CA PHE A 653 -4.85 -23.28 15.02
C PHE A 653 -4.83 -22.93 16.51
N ASN A 654 -3.61 -22.86 17.10
CA ASN A 654 -3.44 -22.45 18.49
C ASN A 654 -2.05 -21.82 18.65
N SER A 655 -1.99 -20.56 19.09
CA SER A 655 -0.75 -19.81 19.30
C SER A 655 0.21 -20.45 20.31
N GLU A 656 -0.33 -21.31 21.21
CA GLU A 656 0.42 -21.99 22.24
C GLU A 656 0.84 -23.44 21.90
N TRP A 657 0.81 -23.81 20.61
CA TRP A 657 1.43 -25.06 20.19
C TRP A 657 2.95 -25.04 20.42
N LYS A 658 3.53 -26.19 20.78
CA LYS A 658 5.00 -26.35 21.00
C LYS A 658 5.84 -25.88 19.83
N LYS A 659 5.34 -26.01 18.60
CA LYS A 659 6.06 -25.56 17.39
C LYS A 659 6.28 -24.04 17.33
N PHE A 660 5.51 -23.25 18.12
CA PHE A 660 5.62 -21.81 18.25
C PHE A 660 6.27 -21.35 19.57
N GLY A 661 6.82 -22.31 20.34
CA GLY A 661 7.40 -22.01 21.65
C GLY A 661 6.39 -22.00 22.80
N GLY A 662 5.13 -22.35 22.55
CA GLY A 662 4.08 -22.49 23.57
C GLY A 662 4.22 -23.79 24.38
N ASP A 663 3.42 -23.88 25.44
CA ASP A 663 3.54 -24.96 26.41
C ASP A 663 2.86 -26.26 25.98
N GLU A 664 1.71 -26.16 25.28
CA GLU A 664 0.90 -27.35 25.08
C GLU A 664 -0.16 -27.22 23.98
N LYS A 665 -0.46 -28.33 23.33
CA LYS A 665 -1.64 -28.52 22.50
C LYS A 665 -2.80 -28.87 23.43
N VAL A 666 -3.79 -27.99 23.56
CA VAL A 666 -4.80 -28.12 24.64
C VAL A 666 -6.12 -28.75 24.22
N ASN A 667 -6.71 -28.45 23.08
CA ASN A 667 -8.03 -28.98 22.70
C ASN A 667 -7.90 -30.03 21.58
N GLY A 668 -7.08 -31.05 21.81
CA GLY A 668 -6.72 -32.04 20.79
C GLY A 668 -7.83 -33.00 20.35
N GLN A 669 -8.95 -33.03 21.05
CA GLN A 669 -10.12 -33.86 20.73
C GLN A 669 -11.20 -33.01 20.04
N ILE A 670 -12.09 -33.71 19.31
CA ILE A 670 -13.28 -33.06 18.76
C ILE A 670 -14.21 -32.71 19.94
N ILE A 671 -14.49 -31.41 20.10
CA ILE A 671 -15.46 -30.92 21.07
C ILE A 671 -16.83 -30.96 20.41
N LYS A 672 -17.84 -31.43 21.14
CA LYS A 672 -19.23 -31.48 20.71
C LYS A 672 -19.98 -30.36 21.39
N SER A 673 -20.80 -29.62 20.62
CA SER A 673 -21.69 -28.66 21.23
C SER A 673 -22.75 -29.34 22.07
N ASP A 674 -23.14 -28.69 23.14
CA ASP A 674 -24.29 -29.06 23.97
C ASP A 674 -25.21 -27.85 24.14
N ASN A 675 -26.40 -28.09 24.71
CA ASN A 675 -27.45 -27.08 24.88
C ASN A 675 -27.88 -27.04 26.33
N ASP A 676 -27.93 -25.87 26.93
CA ASP A 676 -28.24 -25.68 28.35
C ASP A 676 -29.74 -25.48 28.65
N GLY A 677 -30.59 -25.62 27.62
CA GLY A 677 -32.05 -25.50 27.75
C GLY A 677 -32.64 -24.16 27.32
N ASP A 678 -31.77 -23.15 26.99
CA ASP A 678 -32.18 -21.82 26.53
C ASP A 678 -32.08 -21.66 25.02
N ASP A 679 -32.11 -22.77 24.23
CA ASP A 679 -31.94 -22.82 22.77
C ASP A 679 -30.57 -22.33 22.26
N MET A 680 -29.63 -22.00 23.15
CA MET A 680 -28.26 -21.60 22.79
C MET A 680 -27.32 -22.80 22.90
N GLU A 681 -26.59 -23.05 21.82
CA GLU A 681 -25.50 -24.04 21.81
C GLU A 681 -24.25 -23.45 22.46
N TYR A 682 -23.49 -24.31 23.16
CA TYR A 682 -22.20 -23.94 23.75
C TYR A 682 -21.16 -25.05 23.57
N ILE A 683 -19.89 -24.67 23.70
CA ILE A 683 -18.76 -25.60 23.84
C ILE A 683 -17.98 -25.25 25.10
N ASP A 684 -17.53 -26.27 25.82
CA ASP A 684 -16.61 -26.08 26.94
C ASP A 684 -15.18 -26.30 26.46
N ILE A 685 -14.35 -25.23 26.48
CA ILE A 685 -12.99 -25.21 25.96
C ILE A 685 -11.97 -24.86 27.03
N THR A 686 -10.72 -25.22 26.78
CA THR A 686 -9.59 -24.72 27.56
C THR A 686 -8.88 -23.63 26.75
N LEU A 687 -8.77 -22.43 27.35
CA LEU A 687 -8.02 -21.32 26.79
C LEU A 687 -6.73 -21.11 27.58
N PRO A 688 -5.54 -21.33 27.00
CA PRO A 688 -4.27 -20.95 27.61
C PRO A 688 -4.25 -19.46 27.97
N GLY A 689 -3.40 -19.05 28.88
CA GLY A 689 -3.15 -17.63 29.12
C GLY A 689 -2.44 -17.01 27.93
N LEU A 690 -2.77 -15.76 27.59
CA LEU A 690 -2.17 -15.00 26.48
C LEU A 690 -2.19 -15.80 25.17
N SER A 691 -3.36 -16.27 24.76
CA SER A 691 -3.49 -17.21 23.65
C SER A 691 -4.57 -16.84 22.65
N PHE A 692 -4.37 -17.35 21.45
CA PHE A 692 -5.28 -17.27 20.32
C PHE A 692 -5.54 -18.68 19.79
N VAL A 693 -6.81 -19.08 19.71
CA VAL A 693 -7.22 -20.43 19.28
C VAL A 693 -8.31 -20.33 18.22
N ILE A 694 -8.21 -21.13 17.17
CA ILE A 694 -9.23 -21.25 16.13
C ILE A 694 -9.78 -22.68 16.11
N TYR A 695 -11.10 -22.77 16.06
CA TYR A 695 -11.84 -24.01 15.86
C TYR A 695 -12.54 -23.97 14.50
N ASN A 696 -12.42 -25.05 13.75
CA ASN A 696 -13.30 -25.30 12.60
C ASN A 696 -14.60 -25.91 13.11
N SER A 697 -15.75 -25.35 12.76
CA SER A 697 -17.05 -25.88 13.11
C SER A 697 -17.61 -26.75 11.98
N GLU A 698 -18.21 -27.87 12.33
CA GLU A 698 -18.86 -28.79 11.42
C GLU A 698 -20.27 -29.12 11.98
N PRO A 699 -21.36 -28.71 11.29
CA PRO A 699 -22.72 -29.04 11.75
C PRO A 699 -22.92 -30.56 11.88
N TYR A 700 -23.73 -30.97 12.84
CA TYR A 700 -24.13 -32.37 12.92
C TYR A 700 -24.94 -32.77 11.69
N THR A 701 -24.67 -33.95 11.17
CA THR A 701 -25.50 -34.58 10.17
C THR A 701 -26.84 -34.97 10.76
N GLN A 702 -27.86 -35.21 9.93
CA GLN A 702 -29.17 -35.65 10.38
C GLN A 702 -29.10 -36.97 11.21
N LEU A 703 -28.22 -37.91 10.85
CA LEU A 703 -28.00 -39.15 11.54
C LEU A 703 -27.36 -38.92 12.94
N GLU A 704 -26.40 -38.02 13.03
CA GLU A 704 -25.78 -37.64 14.31
C GLU A 704 -26.81 -36.96 15.25
N LEU A 705 -27.68 -36.09 14.71
CA LEU A 705 -28.76 -35.49 15.48
C LEU A 705 -29.74 -36.54 16.03
N GLU A 706 -30.09 -37.55 15.21
CA GLU A 706 -30.91 -38.67 15.65
C GLU A 706 -30.20 -39.51 16.76
N GLU A 707 -28.90 -39.76 16.62
CA GLU A 707 -28.08 -40.42 17.62
C GLU A 707 -28.06 -39.66 18.94
N ILE A 708 -27.79 -38.34 18.89
CA ILE A 708 -27.77 -37.45 20.04
C ILE A 708 -29.16 -37.45 20.74
N ALA A 709 -30.23 -37.36 19.98
CA ALA A 709 -31.56 -37.37 20.50
C ALA A 709 -31.91 -38.70 21.25
N VAL A 710 -31.46 -39.83 20.72
CA VAL A 710 -31.63 -41.14 21.35
C VAL A 710 -30.85 -41.21 22.66
N LEU A 711 -29.59 -40.75 22.67
CA LEU A 711 -28.73 -40.72 23.85
C LEU A 711 -29.28 -39.78 24.94
N LYS A 712 -29.75 -38.58 24.59
CA LYS A 712 -30.36 -37.65 25.54
C LYS A 712 -31.64 -38.24 26.17
N ARG A 713 -32.51 -38.83 25.36
CA ARG A 713 -33.72 -39.53 25.90
C ARG A 713 -33.37 -40.66 26.83
N ALA A 714 -32.34 -41.47 26.51
CA ALA A 714 -31.89 -42.55 27.35
C ALA A 714 -31.30 -42.03 28.69
N ALA A 715 -30.51 -40.94 28.65
CA ALA A 715 -29.93 -40.31 29.85
C ALA A 715 -31.02 -39.76 30.78
N ILE A 716 -32.02 -39.05 30.23
CA ILE A 716 -33.17 -38.54 31.02
C ILE A 716 -33.93 -39.68 31.65
N ALA A 717 -34.27 -40.72 30.89
CA ALA A 717 -35.00 -41.87 31.39
C ALA A 717 -34.21 -42.61 32.49
N LYS A 718 -32.89 -42.74 32.37
CA LYS A 718 -32.00 -43.32 33.38
C LYS A 718 -31.99 -42.46 34.68
N GLN A 719 -31.93 -41.15 34.54
CA GLN A 719 -31.96 -40.23 35.69
C GLN A 719 -33.31 -40.32 36.42
N GLU A 720 -34.43 -40.39 35.69
CA GLU A 720 -35.76 -40.58 36.28
C GLU A 720 -35.87 -41.92 36.99
N ALA A 721 -35.33 -42.99 36.41
CA ALA A 721 -35.31 -44.31 37.02
C ALA A 721 -34.48 -44.31 38.32
N MET A 722 -33.33 -43.66 38.34
CA MET A 722 -32.47 -43.48 39.55
C MET A 722 -33.19 -42.65 40.60
N ARG A 723 -33.88 -41.59 40.26
CA ARG A 723 -34.69 -40.79 41.18
C ARG A 723 -35.79 -41.61 41.80
N LYS A 724 -36.53 -42.41 41.01
CA LYS A 724 -37.57 -43.32 41.51
C LYS A 724 -37.01 -44.36 42.39
N ALA A 725 -35.82 -44.90 42.11
CA ALA A 725 -35.16 -45.87 43.01
C ALA A 725 -34.76 -45.24 44.35
N ALA A 726 -34.21 -44.03 44.36
CA ALA A 726 -33.87 -43.30 45.57
C ALA A 726 -35.12 -42.95 46.45
N GLU A 727 -36.21 -42.52 45.77
CA GLU A 727 -37.49 -42.31 46.43
C GLU A 727 -38.05 -43.61 47.11
N ALA A 728 -37.92 -44.71 46.40
CA ALA A 728 -38.31 -46.05 46.96
C ALA A 728 -37.45 -46.46 48.13
N GLU A 729 -36.12 -46.21 48.09
CA GLU A 729 -35.21 -46.49 49.22
C GLU A 729 -35.53 -45.59 50.43
N MET A 730 -35.85 -44.34 50.24
CA MET A 730 -36.29 -43.44 51.32
C MET A 730 -37.61 -43.87 51.98
N LEU A 731 -38.55 -44.37 51.15
CA LEU A 731 -39.81 -44.91 51.66
C LEU A 731 -39.58 -46.21 52.46
N GLU A 732 -38.67 -47.07 52.05
CA GLU A 732 -38.27 -48.27 52.74
C GLU A 732 -37.66 -47.92 54.12
N LEU A 733 -36.73 -46.93 54.14
CA LEU A 733 -36.12 -46.44 55.38
C LEU A 733 -37.18 -45.86 56.35
N ALA A 734 -38.09 -45.04 55.81
CA ALA A 734 -39.18 -44.45 56.59
C ALA A 734 -40.13 -45.57 57.23
N ALA A 735 -40.49 -46.56 56.38
CA ALA A 735 -41.28 -47.69 56.83
C ALA A 735 -40.56 -48.52 57.87
N ALA A 736 -39.24 -48.71 57.74
CA ALA A 736 -38.41 -49.41 58.76
C ALA A 736 -38.30 -48.63 60.08
N GLU A 737 -38.21 -47.32 60.04
CA GLU A 737 -38.25 -46.47 61.25
C GLU A 737 -39.59 -46.46 61.90
N GLU A 738 -40.66 -46.43 61.10
CA GLU A 738 -42.04 -46.52 61.66
C GLU A 738 -42.31 -47.86 62.26
N ALA A 739 -41.82 -48.94 61.66
CA ALA A 739 -41.90 -50.31 62.25
C ALA A 739 -41.10 -50.38 63.57
N LYS A 740 -39.92 -49.73 63.69
CA LYS A 740 -39.14 -49.66 64.94
C LYS A 740 -39.93 -48.94 66.06
N ARG A 741 -40.49 -47.75 65.69
CA ARG A 741 -41.35 -46.97 66.66
C ARG A 741 -42.59 -47.74 67.09
N ALA A 742 -43.23 -48.50 66.22
CA ALA A 742 -44.38 -49.32 66.56
C ALA A 742 -44.01 -50.48 67.44
N VAL A 743 -42.80 -51.09 67.36
CA VAL A 743 -42.29 -52.11 68.23
C VAL A 743 -42.02 -51.58 69.68
N GLU A 744 -41.58 -50.35 69.74
CA GLU A 744 -41.33 -49.69 71.03
C GLU A 744 -42.62 -49.18 71.67
N ALA A 745 -43.62 -48.83 70.90
CA ALA A 745 -44.95 -48.44 71.42
C ALA A 745 -45.90 -49.66 71.64
N ARG A 746 -45.70 -50.40 72.66
CA ARG A 746 -46.08 -51.82 73.00
C ARG A 746 -47.55 -52.16 73.07
N LYS A 747 -48.52 -51.57 72.40
CA LYS A 747 -49.94 -52.02 72.33
C LYS A 747 -50.74 -51.65 71.08
N GLN A 748 -50.15 -50.93 70.13
CA GLN A 748 -50.81 -50.66 68.87
C GLN A 748 -50.04 -51.26 67.68
N ALA A 749 -49.19 -52.20 68.02
CA ALA A 749 -48.05 -52.57 67.08
C ALA A 749 -48.45 -53.49 65.94
N GLU A 750 -49.46 -54.26 65.96
CA GLU A 750 -49.71 -55.22 64.87
C GLU A 750 -50.26 -54.54 63.62
N LYS A 751 -51.03 -53.51 63.73
CA LYS A 751 -51.61 -52.79 62.59
C LYS A 751 -50.58 -51.88 61.92
N ALA A 752 -49.81 -51.15 62.74
CA ALA A 752 -48.75 -50.27 62.23
C ALA A 752 -47.55 -51.09 61.65
N CYS A 753 -47.25 -52.23 62.26
CA CYS A 753 -46.22 -53.12 61.72
C CYS A 753 -46.62 -53.74 60.39
N MET A 754 -47.87 -54.09 60.21
CA MET A 754 -48.36 -54.62 58.92
C MET A 754 -48.40 -53.51 57.82
N GLU A 755 -48.76 -52.29 58.16
CA GLU A 755 -48.75 -51.15 57.27
C GLU A 755 -47.29 -50.76 56.82
N ALA A 756 -46.36 -50.79 57.82
CA ALA A 756 -44.93 -50.52 57.51
C ALA A 756 -44.27 -51.65 56.70
N LEU A 757 -44.70 -52.93 56.94
CA LEU A 757 -44.20 -54.05 56.15
C LEU A 757 -44.74 -53.99 54.69
N GLN A 758 -45.99 -53.60 54.49
CA GLN A 758 -46.57 -53.42 53.18
C GLN A 758 -45.95 -52.26 52.44
N ALA A 759 -45.70 -51.14 53.16
CA ALA A 759 -44.96 -49.98 52.53
C ALA A 759 -43.52 -50.35 52.16
N LYS A 760 -42.87 -51.19 53.00
CA LYS A 760 -41.53 -51.71 52.71
C LYS A 760 -41.56 -52.62 51.50
N GLU A 761 -42.47 -53.53 51.38
CA GLU A 761 -42.63 -54.39 50.23
C GLU A 761 -42.95 -53.58 48.94
N GLU A 762 -43.80 -52.56 49.08
CA GLU A 762 -44.13 -51.69 48.01
C GLU A 762 -42.91 -50.86 47.53
N ALA A 763 -42.10 -50.38 48.53
CA ALA A 763 -40.86 -49.65 48.22
C ALA A 763 -39.82 -50.52 47.54
N VAL A 764 -39.62 -51.76 48.02
CA VAL A 764 -38.71 -52.73 47.36
C VAL A 764 -39.18 -53.07 45.95
N ARG A 765 -40.45 -53.27 45.73
CA ARG A 765 -40.98 -53.50 44.38
C ARG A 765 -40.76 -52.33 43.45
N LYS A 766 -41.00 -51.10 43.94
CA LYS A 766 -40.74 -49.88 43.15
C LYS A 766 -39.24 -49.73 42.79
N ALA A 767 -38.31 -50.06 43.71
CA ALA A 767 -36.91 -50.09 43.50
C ALA A 767 -36.46 -51.08 42.44
N GLU A 768 -36.99 -52.30 42.52
CA GLU A 768 -36.72 -53.39 41.56
C GLU A 768 -37.29 -53.03 40.15
N GLU A 769 -38.53 -52.46 40.09
CA GLU A 769 -39.12 -52.01 38.83
C GLU A 769 -38.32 -50.91 38.20
N ALA A 770 -37.84 -49.94 38.99
CA ALA A 770 -36.99 -48.88 38.52
C ALA A 770 -35.60 -49.38 38.02
N ALA A 771 -35.02 -50.36 38.70
CA ALA A 771 -33.77 -50.99 38.30
C ALA A 771 -33.91 -51.76 36.97
N ARG A 772 -34.98 -52.54 36.81
CA ARG A 772 -35.28 -53.24 35.54
C ARG A 772 -35.56 -52.29 34.39
N ALA A 773 -36.31 -51.20 34.62
CA ALA A 773 -36.57 -50.18 33.61
C ALA A 773 -35.25 -49.51 33.13
N SER A 774 -34.26 -49.29 34.01
CA SER A 774 -32.94 -48.78 33.67
C SER A 774 -32.16 -49.74 32.74
N GLU A 775 -32.19 -51.09 33.09
CA GLU A 775 -31.52 -52.07 32.21
C GLU A 775 -32.18 -52.21 30.83
N GLU A 776 -33.53 -52.19 30.78
CA GLU A 776 -34.26 -52.26 29.51
C GLU A 776 -33.95 -51.05 28.61
N ILE A 777 -33.87 -49.84 29.19
CA ILE A 777 -33.47 -48.62 28.48
C ILE A 777 -32.04 -48.75 27.89
N ASP A 778 -31.12 -49.28 28.68
CA ASP A 778 -29.73 -49.50 28.22
C ASP A 778 -29.67 -50.50 27.06
N ILE A 779 -30.49 -51.59 27.10
CA ILE A 779 -30.58 -52.61 26.04
C ILE A 779 -31.24 -52.01 24.77
N GLU A 780 -32.31 -51.27 24.93
CA GLU A 780 -33.02 -50.62 23.80
C GLU A 780 -32.15 -49.55 23.13
N THR A 781 -31.44 -48.77 23.93
CA THR A 781 -30.51 -47.75 23.46
C THR A 781 -29.39 -48.40 22.64
N LYS A 782 -28.76 -49.47 23.11
CA LYS A 782 -27.75 -50.23 22.37
C LYS A 782 -28.26 -50.73 21.03
N LYS A 783 -29.49 -51.28 21.00
CA LYS A 783 -30.15 -51.79 19.78
C LYS A 783 -30.40 -50.65 18.77
N LYS A 784 -30.88 -49.48 19.24
CA LYS A 784 -31.13 -48.31 18.38
C LYS A 784 -29.82 -47.74 17.83
N LEU A 785 -28.77 -47.67 18.67
CA LEU A 785 -27.44 -47.25 18.25
C LEU A 785 -26.81 -48.18 17.20
N GLU A 786 -26.97 -49.52 17.36
CA GLU A 786 -26.51 -50.47 16.33
C GLU A 786 -27.27 -50.32 15.01
N GLN A 787 -28.57 -50.06 15.07
CA GLN A 787 -29.38 -49.80 13.85
C GLN A 787 -28.97 -48.51 13.15
N LEU A 788 -28.69 -47.43 13.89
CA LEU A 788 -28.21 -46.17 13.36
C LEU A 788 -26.80 -46.29 12.74
N LYS A 789 -25.89 -47.03 13.43
CA LYS A 789 -24.55 -47.35 12.88
C LYS A 789 -24.59 -48.21 11.61
N LYS A 790 -25.60 -49.07 11.46
CA LYS A 790 -25.83 -49.81 10.20
C LYS A 790 -26.36 -48.94 9.07
N LYS A 791 -27.05 -47.82 9.36
CA LYS A 791 -27.54 -46.86 8.36
C LYS A 791 -26.43 -45.84 7.94
N MET A 792 -25.37 -45.69 8.75
CA MET A 792 -24.23 -44.81 8.48
C MET A 792 -23.10 -45.49 7.67
N LYS A 793 -23.13 -46.84 7.51
CA LYS A 793 -22.28 -47.61 6.60
C LYS A 793 -23.04 -47.85 5.27
#